data_37f1a69045b460cd89ba8b4f42453e9a
#
_entry.id   37f1a69045b460cd89ba8b4f42453e9a
#
_cell.length_a   1.000
_cell.length_b   1.000
_cell.length_c   1.000
_cell.angle_alpha   90.00
_cell.angle_beta   90.00
_cell.angle_gamma   90.00
#
_symmetry.space_group_name_H-M   'P 1'
#
loop_
_entity.id
_entity.type
_entity.pdbx_description
1 polymer ?
#
loop_
_entity_poly.entity_id
_entity_poly.type
_entity_poly.pdbx_seq_one_letter_code
_entity_poly.pdbx_strand_id
1 'polypeptide(L)'
;MRERSPFARGASRLIEQGYSPIPIMPGKKIPGASTFLKGWNDFCNVVAPPDKIAEWSQHHSAGIGVACGYNNLIGVDIDDDDLIGPVRAVLPPVIVAKRGKRGETLFFRGSERFKKKNYKTTAKEGLIDFLGHGSQTLIPGTIHPDIARPYIWLTEKTLLDTPLAELPVFTGEHLEALENVLRDYGWDDPSKRDRAPRASAEPVVRGVATRRDGDLNTAALSNIHAWAPRLGLSKGQWFGDSYRGIATWRTSGRKRGTAQRSTNLSIHPAGIVDFGGDEKFTPIMLVARVREIDADRAAAWLRECIGLPETPEPLIVLRGPQSKPDVDEAAAVINDVLDRFFSEVVPQARADRIHFDLARDRWLDGAGKHPLWVPSIPAQLIACETSLGKSYLSRIKIAEQVRRHRQIVMAVPNHRLAKEAAGDLREMGIDARIYLGYDQPDPGDPEQYMCRNRAALAAAQTLELPVQSSVCERHENGVPKRCPLFEACGTQKQRKATPDMWIVTSPLLATKRPDFIAPPDAIVIDENFHNISVGKARAMTIADIPKLQIESCTADERAELDAARHRLFWALSENGPGALSRAVLIESRIDADHATWMASLERRRLSKTMLTPGMSPHALRANVLQYSAGNAAARTMSALWSEIATLLLAEHDRSGRIKVTQSSADTADRKATHTVEVTPFSPVHDSWSAPALLLDATPPSTDILGAALDGWNVATAAEVSARWSAHVHVRQTINAPVSRGALGLAEKSSAVGSVGRDNRRYILRLIRRRAASCLPDKMGLVAYKSLLEALAGELPDNVIPMVHGAVAGLNVAKDVAGLLVIGRQWIPVAAVEHQASIFSGRWVAPIGHFYKSEKAIIRLVAGTPVETLASRHPDPIADSLRWLGCEGGLLQAVGRLRPHRRTKPCWLEIVSDVAIPGVAVHEVAEWEKPTASDDMLAEGVVLFNRRDASLAFDISERAGNEVSEGRLVSNPFILYSLKGFDTNLPVRTFTYKKAGPGQKQNSGRYLPTVLAGGEA
;
A
#
# COMPACT_ATOMS: atom_id res chain seq x y z
N MET A 1 52.37 12.68 11.86
CA MET A 1 51.54 13.27 12.94
C MET A 1 50.09 13.16 12.48
N ARG A 2 49.21 12.53 13.23
CA ARG A 2 47.77 12.47 12.89
C ARG A 2 47.18 13.88 13.04
N GLU A 3 46.43 14.33 12.06
CA GLU A 3 45.83 15.66 12.04
C GLU A 3 44.86 15.83 13.23
N ARG A 4 44.94 16.94 13.95
CA ARG A 4 44.06 17.24 15.11
C ARG A 4 42.63 17.47 14.61
N SER A 5 41.65 16.97 15.35
CA SER A 5 40.20 17.13 15.01
C SER A 5 39.85 18.64 14.93
N PRO A 6 38.77 18.99 14.21
CA PRO A 6 38.22 20.36 14.22
C PRO A 6 37.99 20.88 15.63
N PHE A 7 37.45 20.06 16.54
CA PHE A 7 37.29 20.42 17.93
C PHE A 7 38.62 20.76 18.62
N ALA A 8 39.64 19.90 18.49
CA ALA A 8 40.95 20.10 19.11
C ALA A 8 41.70 21.33 18.56
N ARG A 9 41.40 21.76 17.35
CA ARG A 9 41.99 22.94 16.72
C ARG A 9 41.32 24.27 17.12
N GLY A 10 40.01 24.25 17.38
CA GLY A 10 39.23 25.49 17.56
C GLY A 10 38.72 25.74 19.00
N ALA A 11 38.65 24.72 19.86
CA ALA A 11 37.97 24.86 21.16
C ALA A 11 38.60 25.89 22.07
N SER A 12 39.95 25.89 22.24
CA SER A 12 40.64 26.85 23.11
C SER A 12 40.48 28.30 22.62
N ARG A 13 40.60 28.54 21.30
CA ARG A 13 40.36 29.85 20.70
C ARG A 13 38.95 30.37 20.93
N LEU A 14 37.94 29.49 20.80
CA LEU A 14 36.55 29.90 21.06
C LEU A 14 36.36 30.28 22.54
N ILE A 15 36.98 29.57 23.47
CA ILE A 15 36.91 29.90 24.89
C ILE A 15 37.57 31.25 25.14
N GLU A 16 38.74 31.53 24.57
CA GLU A 16 39.46 32.83 24.67
C GLU A 16 38.62 33.97 24.12
N GLN A 17 37.79 33.72 23.08
CA GLN A 17 36.88 34.69 22.50
C GLN A 17 35.54 34.80 23.24
N GLY A 18 35.34 34.07 24.33
CA GLY A 18 34.17 34.16 25.20
C GLY A 18 32.98 33.26 24.78
N TYR A 19 33.22 32.25 23.93
CA TYR A 19 32.23 31.26 23.50
C TYR A 19 32.33 29.94 24.28
N SER A 20 31.27 29.14 24.26
CA SER A 20 31.26 27.80 24.82
C SER A 20 31.29 26.76 23.70
N PRO A 21 32.47 26.16 23.39
CA PRO A 21 32.59 25.14 22.36
C PRO A 21 32.02 23.79 22.83
N ILE A 22 31.39 23.08 21.93
CA ILE A 22 30.91 21.71 22.13
C ILE A 22 31.40 20.80 21.02
N PRO A 23 31.80 19.54 21.34
CA PRO A 23 32.15 18.57 20.32
C PRO A 23 30.91 18.09 19.57
N ILE A 24 31.06 17.80 18.28
CA ILE A 24 30.00 17.32 17.40
C ILE A 24 30.40 15.93 16.91
N MET A 25 29.47 14.98 16.97
CA MET A 25 29.68 13.61 16.50
C MET A 25 30.00 13.58 15.01
N PRO A 26 31.01 12.79 14.59
CA PRO A 26 31.38 12.65 13.18
C PRO A 26 30.17 12.25 12.31
N GLY A 27 29.94 13.01 11.21
CA GLY A 27 28.86 12.74 10.28
C GLY A 27 27.44 12.98 10.83
N LYS A 28 27.30 13.70 11.97
CA LYS A 28 26.01 14.02 12.58
C LYS A 28 25.93 15.49 12.98
N LYS A 29 24.72 15.98 13.23
CA LYS A 29 24.46 17.33 13.80
C LYS A 29 24.20 17.27 15.32
N ILE A 30 24.77 16.28 15.99
CA ILE A 30 24.48 15.95 17.38
C ILE A 30 25.69 16.21 18.27
N PRO A 31 25.53 16.92 19.41
CA PRO A 31 26.62 17.10 20.37
C PRO A 31 27.21 15.79 20.87
N GLY A 32 28.53 15.69 20.88
CA GLY A 32 29.29 14.53 21.34
C GLY A 32 30.60 14.35 20.58
N ALA A 33 31.58 13.69 21.17
CA ALA A 33 32.86 13.42 20.52
C ALA A 33 32.86 12.08 19.76
N SER A 34 32.43 11.00 20.42
CA SER A 34 32.24 9.66 19.84
C SER A 34 30.85 9.10 20.13
N THR A 35 30.26 9.52 21.25
CA THR A 35 28.90 9.18 21.68
C THR A 35 28.13 10.45 21.98
N PHE A 36 26.81 10.35 22.07
CA PHE A 36 25.97 11.49 22.41
C PHE A 36 26.36 12.09 23.77
N LEU A 37 26.56 13.40 23.81
CA LEU A 37 26.90 14.14 25.03
C LEU A 37 25.61 14.45 25.81
N LYS A 38 25.29 13.59 26.76
CA LYS A 38 24.13 13.82 27.64
C LYS A 38 24.34 15.05 28.51
N GLY A 39 23.33 15.93 28.62
CA GLY A 39 23.43 17.17 29.38
C GLY A 39 24.22 18.29 28.65
N TRP A 40 24.44 18.18 27.34
CA TRP A 40 25.19 19.20 26.58
C TRP A 40 24.62 20.63 26.68
N ASN A 41 23.33 20.74 26.94
CA ASN A 41 22.62 22.02 27.10
C ASN A 41 23.07 22.79 28.37
N ASP A 42 23.74 22.17 29.32
CA ASP A 42 24.35 22.84 30.47
C ASP A 42 25.44 23.82 30.02
N PHE A 43 26.11 23.55 28.90
CA PHE A 43 27.11 24.39 28.27
C PHE A 43 26.55 25.67 27.61
N CYS A 44 25.22 25.80 27.56
CA CYS A 44 24.56 27.08 27.27
C CYS A 44 24.59 28.05 28.47
N ASN A 45 24.97 27.60 29.67
CA ASN A 45 25.09 28.40 30.91
C ASN A 45 26.54 28.57 31.36
N VAL A 46 27.36 27.53 31.19
CA VAL A 46 28.75 27.49 31.68
C VAL A 46 29.65 26.82 30.63
N VAL A 47 30.84 27.30 30.42
CA VAL A 47 31.81 26.63 29.54
C VAL A 47 32.26 25.29 30.15
N ALA A 48 32.55 24.34 29.33
CA ALA A 48 33.04 23.04 29.78
C ALA A 48 34.37 23.16 30.52
N PRO A 49 34.58 22.40 31.60
CA PRO A 49 35.83 22.41 32.35
C PRO A 49 37.04 21.98 31.46
N PRO A 50 38.28 22.46 31.78
CA PRO A 50 39.48 22.17 30.96
C PRO A 50 39.75 20.66 30.76
N ASP A 51 39.50 19.86 31.74
CA ASP A 51 39.63 18.38 31.67
C ASP A 51 38.68 17.76 30.62
N LYS A 52 37.45 18.22 30.56
CA LYS A 52 36.47 17.82 29.53
C LYS A 52 36.88 18.27 28.13
N ILE A 53 37.37 19.51 28.01
CA ILE A 53 37.89 20.01 26.72
C ILE A 53 39.08 19.16 26.26
N ALA A 54 40.00 18.81 27.19
CA ALA A 54 41.14 17.94 26.90
C ALA A 54 40.68 16.52 26.50
N GLU A 55 39.72 15.93 27.20
CA GLU A 55 39.13 14.62 26.89
C GLU A 55 38.56 14.62 25.46
N TRP A 56 37.70 15.59 25.12
CA TRP A 56 37.05 15.66 23.81
C TRP A 56 38.04 15.95 22.67
N SER A 57 39.11 16.68 22.98
CA SER A 57 40.19 16.99 22.02
C SER A 57 41.03 15.74 21.62
N GLN A 58 40.98 14.64 22.37
CA GLN A 58 41.64 13.39 22.03
C GLN A 58 40.92 12.63 20.90
N HIS A 59 39.64 12.96 20.63
CA HIS A 59 38.89 12.33 19.56
C HIS A 59 39.21 12.93 18.20
N HIS A 60 39.95 12.22 17.36
CA HIS A 60 40.51 12.71 16.09
C HIS A 60 39.49 13.11 15.02
N SER A 61 38.24 12.69 15.15
CA SER A 61 37.19 12.94 14.16
C SER A 61 36.07 13.85 14.68
N ALA A 62 36.18 14.37 15.91
CA ALA A 62 35.15 15.22 16.49
C ALA A 62 35.05 16.56 15.74
N GLY A 63 33.85 16.86 15.24
CA GLY A 63 33.49 18.17 14.73
C GLY A 63 33.39 19.21 15.84
N ILE A 64 33.18 20.49 15.47
CA ILE A 64 33.10 21.58 16.42
C ILE A 64 31.81 22.38 16.23
N GLY A 65 31.17 22.73 17.32
CA GLY A 65 30.00 23.61 17.38
C GLY A 65 30.13 24.55 18.58
N VAL A 66 29.20 25.47 18.69
CA VAL A 66 29.09 26.41 19.82
C VAL A 66 27.69 26.32 20.45
N ALA A 67 27.65 26.38 21.79
CA ALA A 67 26.43 26.45 22.55
C ALA A 67 25.88 27.86 22.56
N CYS A 68 24.67 28.08 22.02
CA CYS A 68 23.98 29.36 22.02
C CYS A 68 23.32 29.63 23.38
N GLY A 69 23.25 30.90 23.75
CA GLY A 69 22.79 31.37 25.05
C GLY A 69 23.89 31.52 26.09
N TYR A 70 25.07 30.88 25.91
CA TYR A 70 26.26 31.18 26.73
C TYR A 70 26.72 32.62 26.44
N ASN A 71 26.89 33.45 27.48
CA ASN A 71 27.16 34.86 27.36
C ASN A 71 26.22 35.60 26.37
N ASN A 72 24.98 35.15 26.30
CA ASN A 72 23.93 35.63 25.40
C ASN A 72 24.28 35.52 23.89
N LEU A 73 25.12 34.57 23.48
CA LEU A 73 25.31 34.25 22.07
C LEU A 73 23.99 33.86 21.38
N ILE A 74 23.70 34.50 20.26
CA ILE A 74 22.53 34.23 19.41
C ILE A 74 23.02 33.84 18.02
N GLY A 75 22.38 32.83 17.43
CA GLY A 75 22.46 32.52 16.00
C GLY A 75 21.09 32.69 15.35
N VAL A 76 21.04 33.35 14.21
CA VAL A 76 19.87 33.42 13.35
C VAL A 76 20.17 32.54 12.14
N ASP A 77 19.65 31.31 12.14
CA ASP A 77 19.90 30.32 11.10
C ASP A 77 18.77 30.37 10.06
N ILE A 78 19.08 30.95 8.93
CA ILE A 78 18.13 31.19 7.84
C ILE A 78 18.17 29.97 6.93
N ASP A 79 17.05 29.23 6.84
CA ASP A 79 16.94 28.00 6.06
C ASP A 79 16.55 28.24 4.59
N ASP A 80 16.06 29.43 4.28
CA ASP A 80 15.60 29.82 2.94
C ASP A 80 16.45 30.95 2.38
N ASP A 81 17.09 30.74 1.22
CA ASP A 81 17.97 31.72 0.58
C ASP A 81 17.22 33.02 0.21
N ASP A 82 15.89 32.96 -0.04
CA ASP A 82 15.07 34.15 -0.35
C ASP A 82 14.83 35.03 0.87
N LEU A 83 15.02 34.52 2.07
CA LEU A 83 14.90 35.25 3.33
C LEU A 83 16.18 36.02 3.72
N ILE A 84 17.32 35.70 3.16
CA ILE A 84 18.62 36.28 3.56
C ILE A 84 18.58 37.82 3.45
N GLY A 85 18.17 38.34 2.30
CA GLY A 85 18.11 39.79 2.08
C GLY A 85 17.13 40.50 3.02
N PRO A 86 15.86 40.10 3.06
CA PRO A 86 14.86 40.70 3.96
C PRO A 86 15.24 40.62 5.45
N VAL A 87 15.82 39.51 5.89
CA VAL A 87 16.25 39.34 7.29
C VAL A 87 17.46 40.22 7.62
N ARG A 88 18.47 40.27 6.77
CA ARG A 88 19.63 41.15 6.98
C ARG A 88 19.27 42.62 7.01
N ALA A 89 18.23 43.02 6.30
CA ALA A 89 17.79 44.43 6.25
C ALA A 89 17.18 44.93 7.57
N VAL A 90 16.75 44.04 8.46
CA VAL A 90 16.11 44.41 9.74
C VAL A 90 16.95 44.02 10.96
N LEU A 91 18.10 43.37 10.74
CA LEU A 91 19.02 42.99 11.79
C LEU A 91 20.22 43.94 11.89
N PRO A 92 20.96 43.94 13.02
CA PRO A 92 22.20 44.72 13.12
C PRO A 92 23.21 44.35 12.02
N PRO A 93 24.18 45.18 11.71
CA PRO A 93 25.23 44.87 10.71
C PRO A 93 25.91 43.55 11.04
N VAL A 94 25.86 42.58 10.11
CA VAL A 94 26.39 41.24 10.31
C VAL A 94 27.90 41.24 10.09
N ILE A 95 28.69 40.92 11.12
CA ILE A 95 30.14 40.82 11.04
C ILE A 95 30.66 39.40 11.02
N VAL A 96 29.86 38.42 11.50
CA VAL A 96 30.19 37.00 11.43
C VAL A 96 29.00 36.21 10.92
N ALA A 97 29.21 35.47 9.86
CA ALA A 97 28.23 34.60 9.24
C ALA A 97 28.86 33.29 8.70
N LYS A 98 28.10 32.22 8.70
CA LYS A 98 28.51 30.93 8.10
C LYS A 98 27.42 30.33 7.21
N ARG A 99 27.80 29.38 6.34
CA ARG A 99 26.89 28.62 5.49
C ARG A 99 27.17 27.14 5.62
N GLY A 100 26.07 26.35 5.62
CA GLY A 100 26.09 24.91 5.49
C GLY A 100 25.66 24.45 4.09
N LYS A 101 24.47 23.85 3.98
CA LYS A 101 23.91 23.36 2.72
C LYS A 101 23.26 24.50 1.91
N ARG A 102 22.46 25.33 2.55
CA ARG A 102 21.71 26.46 2.00
C ARG A 102 21.52 27.49 3.11
N GLY A 103 21.02 28.66 2.77
CA GLY A 103 20.79 29.71 3.73
C GLY A 103 22.08 30.22 4.38
N GLU A 104 21.99 30.85 5.51
CA GLU A 104 23.14 31.32 6.30
C GLU A 104 22.78 31.44 7.78
N THR A 105 23.76 31.23 8.65
CA THR A 105 23.65 31.53 10.07
C THR A 105 24.38 32.79 10.42
N LEU A 106 23.67 33.79 10.95
CA LEU A 106 24.20 35.08 11.39
C LEU A 106 24.41 35.06 12.90
N PHE A 107 25.51 35.64 13.38
CA PHE A 107 25.85 35.60 14.80
C PHE A 107 25.76 36.98 15.43
N PHE A 108 25.16 37.02 16.62
CA PHE A 108 24.93 38.23 17.40
C PHE A 108 25.13 37.99 18.91
N ARG A 109 25.28 39.07 19.66
CA ARG A 109 25.21 39.07 21.13
C ARG A 109 23.86 39.62 21.56
N GLY A 110 23.05 38.86 22.27
CA GLY A 110 21.79 39.34 22.82
C GLY A 110 21.95 40.40 23.90
N SER A 111 21.14 41.46 23.87
CA SER A 111 21.01 42.44 24.98
C SER A 111 20.51 41.79 26.25
N GLU A 112 19.79 40.72 26.13
CA GLU A 112 19.26 39.88 27.19
C GLU A 112 19.32 38.38 26.76
N ARG A 113 18.85 37.47 27.64
CA ARG A 113 18.81 36.03 27.36
C ARG A 113 17.56 35.69 26.53
N PHE A 114 17.73 35.52 25.24
CA PHE A 114 16.68 35.05 24.34
C PHE A 114 16.52 33.55 24.38
N LYS A 115 15.28 33.06 24.36
CA LYS A 115 14.96 31.63 24.22
C LYS A 115 15.04 31.20 22.75
N LYS A 116 15.40 29.92 22.51
CA LYS A 116 15.32 29.37 21.17
C LYS A 116 13.89 29.40 20.64
N LYS A 117 13.73 29.68 19.36
CA LYS A 117 12.43 29.67 18.68
C LYS A 117 12.61 29.20 17.24
N ASN A 118 11.77 28.25 16.83
CA ASN A 118 11.78 27.77 15.46
C ASN A 118 10.61 28.41 14.72
N TYR A 119 10.93 29.16 13.71
CA TYR A 119 9.94 29.82 12.86
C TYR A 119 9.66 28.94 11.64
N LYS A 120 8.41 28.56 11.49
CA LYS A 120 7.98 27.69 10.40
C LYS A 120 6.72 28.26 9.78
N THR A 121 6.56 28.00 8.49
CA THR A 121 5.28 28.26 7.83
C THR A 121 4.18 27.40 8.45
N THR A 122 2.94 27.72 8.18
CA THR A 122 1.80 26.89 8.54
C THR A 122 1.84 25.50 7.89
N ALA A 123 2.58 25.35 6.78
CA ALA A 123 2.89 24.07 6.13
C ALA A 123 4.03 23.29 6.82
N LYS A 124 4.58 23.83 7.95
CA LYS A 124 5.71 23.29 8.72
C LYS A 124 7.07 23.35 8.01
N GLU A 125 7.20 24.11 6.95
CA GLU A 125 8.50 24.38 6.33
C GLU A 125 9.31 25.34 7.20
N GLY A 126 10.60 25.04 7.40
CA GLY A 126 11.50 25.88 8.19
C GLY A 126 11.79 27.19 7.46
N LEU A 127 11.57 28.30 8.15
CA LEU A 127 11.96 29.62 7.68
C LEU A 127 13.28 30.04 8.32
N ILE A 128 13.30 30.06 9.65
CA ILE A 128 14.44 30.44 10.47
C ILE A 128 14.45 29.60 11.75
N ASP A 129 15.61 29.10 12.11
CA ASP A 129 15.89 28.60 13.45
C ASP A 129 16.59 29.72 14.26
N PHE A 130 15.85 30.35 15.16
CA PHE A 130 16.41 31.33 16.09
C PHE A 130 17.10 30.58 17.24
N LEU A 131 18.42 30.58 17.21
CA LEU A 131 19.29 29.81 18.10
C LEU A 131 19.62 30.62 19.34
N GLY A 132 18.67 30.76 20.25
CA GLY A 132 18.84 31.30 21.59
C GLY A 132 19.30 30.26 22.60
N HIS A 133 19.08 30.57 23.89
CA HIS A 133 19.44 29.67 25.00
C HIS A 133 18.83 28.26 24.86
N GLY A 134 19.64 27.24 25.03
CA GLY A 134 19.26 25.84 24.88
C GLY A 134 19.36 25.30 23.46
N SER A 135 20.09 25.99 22.57
CA SER A 135 20.41 25.52 21.23
C SER A 135 21.92 25.48 20.97
N GLN A 136 22.31 24.92 19.87
CA GLN A 136 23.70 24.82 19.42
C GLN A 136 23.78 24.96 17.90
N THR A 137 24.93 25.34 17.38
CA THR A 137 25.19 25.35 15.96
C THR A 137 26.58 24.85 15.64
N LEU A 138 26.70 24.13 14.53
CA LEU A 138 27.98 23.68 14.01
C LEU A 138 28.70 24.83 13.31
N ILE A 139 30.02 24.87 13.44
CA ILE A 139 30.84 25.91 12.80
C ILE A 139 31.81 25.30 11.79
N PRO A 140 32.41 26.11 10.90
CA PRO A 140 33.42 25.68 9.95
C PRO A 140 34.59 24.93 10.59
N GLY A 141 35.07 23.93 9.87
CA GLY A 141 35.90 22.85 10.36
C GLY A 141 35.13 21.54 10.52
N THR A 142 33.81 21.63 10.77
CA THR A 142 32.92 20.47 10.79
C THR A 142 32.37 20.20 9.39
N ILE A 143 32.21 18.92 9.03
CA ILE A 143 31.63 18.49 7.76
C ILE A 143 30.11 18.41 7.93
N HIS A 144 29.39 19.03 7.00
CA HIS A 144 27.93 18.96 6.97
C HIS A 144 27.49 17.55 6.57
N PRO A 145 26.68 16.83 7.40
CA PRO A 145 26.38 15.41 7.18
C PRO A 145 25.61 15.14 5.89
N ASP A 146 24.70 16.05 5.47
CA ASP A 146 23.80 15.81 4.34
C ASP A 146 24.47 16.04 2.97
N ILE A 147 25.55 16.83 2.91
CA ILE A 147 26.25 17.18 1.65
C ILE A 147 27.74 16.79 1.64
N ALA A 148 28.24 16.21 2.72
CA ALA A 148 29.64 15.79 2.92
C ALA A 148 30.68 16.90 2.58
N ARG A 149 30.32 18.18 2.74
CA ARG A 149 31.19 19.35 2.56
C ARG A 149 31.34 20.08 3.88
N PRO A 150 32.50 20.76 4.12
CA PRO A 150 32.66 21.54 5.34
C PRO A 150 31.71 22.75 5.33
N TYR A 151 31.28 23.16 6.52
CA TYR A 151 30.72 24.48 6.71
C TYR A 151 31.77 25.52 6.35
N ILE A 152 31.38 26.67 5.84
CA ILE A 152 32.28 27.78 5.44
C ILE A 152 31.88 29.06 6.13
N TRP A 153 32.86 29.90 6.45
CA TRP A 153 32.61 31.29 6.85
C TRP A 153 32.27 32.14 5.62
N LEU A 154 31.28 32.98 5.74
CA LEU A 154 30.87 33.93 4.70
C LEU A 154 31.44 35.31 4.88
N THR A 155 32.09 35.57 6.00
CA THR A 155 32.67 36.84 6.39
C THR A 155 34.16 36.71 6.65
N GLU A 156 34.93 37.76 6.52
CA GLU A 156 36.37 37.78 6.86
C GLU A 156 36.59 37.52 8.35
N LYS A 157 35.74 38.07 9.21
CA LYS A 157 35.70 37.79 10.64
C LYS A 157 35.01 36.47 10.92
N THR A 158 35.54 35.71 11.89
CA THR A 158 34.98 34.42 12.33
C THR A 158 34.78 34.40 13.84
N LEU A 159 34.06 33.42 14.39
CA LEU A 159 33.96 33.25 15.86
C LEU A 159 35.32 32.90 16.49
N LEU A 160 36.29 32.43 15.72
CA LEU A 160 37.62 32.05 16.23
C LEU A 160 38.53 33.27 16.48
N ASP A 161 38.22 34.40 15.88
CA ASP A 161 39.04 35.62 15.93
C ASP A 161 38.25 36.89 16.35
N THR A 162 36.96 36.73 16.64
CA THR A 162 36.10 37.86 17.07
C THR A 162 35.61 37.61 18.50
N PRO A 163 36.00 38.44 19.47
CA PRO A 163 35.43 38.35 20.81
C PRO A 163 33.91 38.44 20.80
N LEU A 164 33.22 37.65 21.60
CA LEU A 164 31.77 37.67 21.69
C LEU A 164 31.25 39.08 22.05
N ALA A 165 32.01 39.84 22.84
CA ALA A 165 31.67 41.21 23.21
C ALA A 165 31.62 42.17 22.01
N GLU A 166 32.33 41.88 20.93
CA GLU A 166 32.36 42.67 19.70
C GLU A 166 31.23 42.33 18.72
N LEU A 167 30.55 41.22 18.94
CA LEU A 167 29.39 40.90 18.11
C LEU A 167 28.31 42.00 18.24
N PRO A 168 27.66 42.34 17.12
CA PRO A 168 26.57 43.32 17.14
C PRO A 168 25.47 42.91 18.10
N VAL A 169 24.89 43.90 18.80
CA VAL A 169 23.90 43.65 19.84
C VAL A 169 22.53 43.46 19.21
N PHE A 170 21.94 42.29 19.48
CA PHE A 170 20.58 41.95 19.10
C PHE A 170 19.63 42.25 20.25
N THR A 171 18.58 43.03 20.00
CA THR A 171 17.60 43.49 20.98
C THR A 171 16.23 42.91 20.73
N GLY A 172 15.29 43.14 21.66
CA GLY A 172 13.88 42.74 21.47
C GLY A 172 13.24 43.44 20.25
N GLU A 173 13.63 44.65 19.92
CA GLU A 173 13.16 45.36 18.72
C GLU A 173 13.61 44.68 17.44
N HIS A 174 14.81 44.14 17.40
CA HIS A 174 15.31 43.35 16.26
C HIS A 174 14.54 42.01 16.15
N LEU A 175 14.17 41.41 17.29
CA LEU A 175 13.33 40.20 17.28
C LEU A 175 11.95 40.50 16.72
N GLU A 176 11.33 41.60 17.14
CA GLU A 176 10.02 42.02 16.61
C GLU A 176 10.09 42.39 15.13
N ALA A 177 11.15 43.08 14.68
CA ALA A 177 11.36 43.36 13.28
C ALA A 177 11.56 42.09 12.44
N LEU A 178 12.34 41.12 12.96
CA LEU A 178 12.52 39.80 12.37
C LEU A 178 11.17 39.07 12.26
N GLU A 179 10.37 39.04 13.34
CA GLU A 179 9.07 38.40 13.35
C GLU A 179 8.07 39.05 12.38
N ASN A 180 8.17 40.39 12.19
CA ASN A 180 7.38 41.10 11.20
C ASN A 180 7.74 40.67 9.77
N VAL A 181 9.04 40.52 9.46
CA VAL A 181 9.48 39.94 8.19
C VAL A 181 8.97 38.54 8.00
N LEU A 182 9.09 37.67 9.01
CA LEU A 182 8.68 36.29 8.93
C LEU A 182 7.16 36.12 8.75
N ARG A 183 6.34 37.03 9.29
CA ARG A 183 4.90 37.05 9.03
C ARG A 183 4.60 37.30 7.56
N ASP A 184 5.39 38.11 6.89
CA ASP A 184 5.26 38.35 5.45
C ASP A 184 5.60 37.09 4.63
N TYR A 185 6.35 36.15 5.23
CA TYR A 185 6.75 34.87 4.66
C TYR A 185 5.97 33.67 5.21
N GLY A 186 4.85 33.89 5.91
CA GLY A 186 3.90 32.85 6.30
C GLY A 186 4.09 32.26 7.69
N TRP A 187 4.89 32.93 8.55
CA TRP A 187 4.92 32.57 9.96
C TRP A 187 3.73 33.18 10.71
N ASP A 188 3.05 32.33 11.50
CA ASP A 188 1.94 32.74 12.38
C ASP A 188 2.29 32.46 13.84
N ASP A 189 2.17 33.48 14.69
CA ASP A 189 2.52 33.40 16.10
C ASP A 189 1.47 32.59 16.89
N PRO A 190 1.79 31.39 17.34
CA PRO A 190 0.83 30.55 18.07
C PRO A 190 0.45 31.12 19.45
N SER A 191 1.20 32.10 19.97
CA SER A 191 0.93 32.71 21.30
C SER A 191 -0.10 33.83 21.25
N LYS A 192 -0.37 34.39 20.09
CA LYS A 192 -1.34 35.52 19.90
C LYS A 192 -2.76 35.06 19.49
N ARG A 193 -3.09 33.82 19.67
CA ARG A 193 -4.46 33.34 19.49
C ARG A 193 -5.29 33.77 20.68
N ASP A 194 -5.74 35.03 20.67
CA ASP A 194 -6.62 35.61 21.71
C ASP A 194 -7.92 34.82 21.84
N ARG A 195 -8.24 34.45 23.05
CA ARG A 195 -9.57 34.04 23.49
C ARG A 195 -10.47 35.28 23.50
N ALA A 196 -11.10 35.60 22.36
CA ALA A 196 -12.18 36.56 22.33
C ALA A 196 -13.50 35.92 22.78
N PRO A 197 -14.36 36.62 23.52
CA PRO A 197 -15.64 36.08 24.02
C PRO A 197 -16.62 35.90 22.85
N ARG A 198 -17.35 34.80 22.90
CA ARG A 198 -18.41 34.48 21.95
C ARG A 198 -19.48 35.53 21.94
N ALA A 199 -19.50 36.38 20.92
CA ALA A 199 -20.69 37.09 20.48
C ALA A 199 -21.43 36.18 19.51
N SER A 200 -22.72 36.00 19.75
CA SER A 200 -23.65 35.26 18.90
C SER A 200 -23.74 35.93 17.53
N ALA A 201 -23.18 35.28 16.51
CA ALA A 201 -23.43 35.61 15.13
C ALA A 201 -24.18 34.45 14.47
N GLU A 202 -25.20 34.80 13.70
CA GLU A 202 -26.06 33.89 12.93
C GLU A 202 -25.25 32.91 12.05
N PRO A 203 -25.79 31.71 11.75
CA PRO A 203 -25.06 30.71 11.03
C PRO A 203 -24.88 31.12 9.56
N VAL A 204 -23.68 31.62 9.25
CA VAL A 204 -23.21 31.61 7.86
C VAL A 204 -23.10 30.15 7.48
N VAL A 205 -23.91 29.74 6.56
CA VAL A 205 -23.88 28.40 5.94
C VAL A 205 -22.46 28.18 5.40
N ARG A 206 -21.64 27.50 6.19
CA ARG A 206 -20.39 26.91 5.70
C ARG A 206 -20.81 25.83 4.72
N GLY A 207 -20.66 26.11 3.43
CA GLY A 207 -20.72 25.07 2.42
C GLY A 207 -19.75 23.97 2.84
N VAL A 208 -20.27 22.82 3.22
CA VAL A 208 -19.50 21.63 3.54
C VAL A 208 -18.74 21.30 2.27
N ALA A 209 -17.40 21.48 2.29
CA ALA A 209 -16.54 20.98 1.23
C ALA A 209 -16.78 19.48 1.17
N THR A 210 -17.51 19.06 0.18
CA THR A 210 -17.78 17.65 -0.04
C THR A 210 -16.45 16.97 -0.41
N ARG A 211 -16.27 15.72 -0.06
CA ARG A 211 -15.11 14.87 -0.46
C ARG A 211 -14.85 14.88 -1.97
N ARG A 212 -15.85 15.25 -2.78
CA ARG A 212 -15.80 15.54 -4.21
C ARG A 212 -14.72 16.54 -4.60
N ASP A 213 -14.44 17.51 -3.74
CA ASP A 213 -13.56 18.64 -4.07
C ASP A 213 -12.09 18.33 -3.71
N GLY A 214 -11.86 17.35 -2.85
CA GLY A 214 -10.51 17.01 -2.36
C GLY A 214 -9.58 16.53 -3.47
N ASP A 215 -10.04 15.66 -4.34
CA ASP A 215 -9.21 15.05 -5.40
C ASP A 215 -8.93 16.07 -6.52
N LEU A 216 -9.94 16.85 -6.91
CA LEU A 216 -9.77 17.93 -7.90
C LEU A 216 -8.86 19.04 -7.35
N ASN A 217 -9.01 19.40 -6.09
CA ASN A 217 -8.14 20.38 -5.44
C ASN A 217 -6.70 19.90 -5.41
N THR A 218 -6.46 18.62 -5.10
CA THR A 218 -5.13 18.01 -5.09
C THR A 218 -4.53 17.98 -6.50
N ALA A 219 -5.32 17.58 -7.50
CA ALA A 219 -4.88 17.58 -8.90
C ALA A 219 -4.58 19.00 -9.39
N ALA A 220 -5.36 19.99 -8.99
CA ALA A 220 -5.14 21.39 -9.34
C ALA A 220 -3.87 21.94 -8.65
N LEU A 221 -3.63 21.61 -7.38
CA LEU A 221 -2.39 21.99 -6.69
C LEU A 221 -1.15 21.38 -7.33
N SER A 222 -1.24 20.15 -7.80
CA SER A 222 -0.14 19.50 -8.51
C SER A 222 0.11 20.08 -9.92
N ASN A 223 -0.84 20.81 -10.49
CA ASN A 223 -0.82 21.37 -11.83
C ASN A 223 -1.06 22.87 -11.87
N ILE A 224 -0.53 23.63 -10.89
CA ILE A 224 -0.76 25.06 -10.76
C ILE A 224 -0.35 25.86 -12.01
N HIS A 225 0.61 25.39 -12.77
CA HIS A 225 1.07 26.02 -14.03
C HIS A 225 -0.04 26.08 -15.09
N ALA A 226 -0.97 25.14 -15.08
CA ALA A 226 -2.05 25.05 -16.07
C ALA A 226 -3.17 26.07 -15.83
N TRP A 227 -3.40 26.48 -14.59
CA TRP A 227 -4.58 27.28 -14.24
C TRP A 227 -4.27 28.59 -13.49
N ALA A 228 -3.25 28.65 -12.63
CA ALA A 228 -2.99 29.83 -11.81
C ALA A 228 -2.74 31.10 -12.65
N PRO A 229 -1.97 31.06 -13.76
CA PRO A 229 -1.83 32.24 -14.64
C PRO A 229 -3.14 32.67 -15.30
N ARG A 230 -4.04 31.71 -15.56
CA ARG A 230 -5.36 31.99 -16.19
C ARG A 230 -6.36 32.66 -15.25
N LEU A 231 -6.04 32.78 -13.96
CA LEU A 231 -6.85 33.55 -13.02
C LEU A 231 -6.80 35.08 -13.26
N GLY A 232 -5.78 35.57 -13.96
CA GLY A 232 -5.64 36.99 -14.22
C GLY A 232 -5.38 37.84 -12.96
N LEU A 233 -4.69 37.29 -11.96
CA LEU A 233 -4.38 37.99 -10.72
C LEU A 233 -3.55 39.24 -11.00
N SER A 234 -3.94 40.38 -10.39
CA SER A 234 -3.14 41.61 -10.46
C SER A 234 -1.74 41.37 -9.92
N LYS A 235 -0.73 41.77 -10.68
CA LYS A 235 0.71 41.49 -10.44
C LYS A 235 1.00 39.99 -10.29
N GLY A 236 0.27 39.14 -11.01
CA GLY A 236 0.51 37.69 -11.02
C GLY A 236 1.84 37.34 -11.66
N GLN A 237 2.73 36.68 -10.93
CA GLN A 237 4.06 36.28 -11.41
C GLN A 237 4.57 35.07 -10.63
N TRP A 238 5.51 34.33 -11.22
CA TRP A 238 6.14 33.17 -10.59
C TRP A 238 7.28 33.56 -9.66
N PHE A 239 7.34 32.91 -8.50
CA PHE A 239 8.44 32.98 -7.53
C PHE A 239 8.78 31.53 -7.14
N GLY A 240 9.80 30.95 -7.76
CA GLY A 240 10.07 29.52 -7.63
C GLY A 240 8.83 28.71 -8.04
N ASP A 241 8.41 27.78 -7.20
CA ASP A 241 7.22 26.94 -7.42
C ASP A 241 5.89 27.61 -7.06
N SER A 242 5.91 28.89 -6.64
CA SER A 242 4.70 29.62 -6.26
C SER A 242 4.28 30.61 -7.33
N TYR A 243 2.99 30.66 -7.65
CA TYR A 243 2.40 31.76 -8.42
C TYR A 243 1.80 32.78 -7.46
N ARG A 244 2.30 34.01 -7.45
CA ARG A 244 1.89 35.06 -6.51
C ARG A 244 1.16 36.19 -7.20
N GLY A 245 0.16 36.75 -6.52
CA GLY A 245 -0.64 37.87 -6.99
C GLY A 245 -1.22 38.71 -5.86
N ILE A 246 -2.08 39.66 -6.20
CA ILE A 246 -2.80 40.51 -5.24
C ILE A 246 -4.23 39.99 -5.09
N ALA A 247 -4.65 39.76 -3.85
CA ALA A 247 -6.04 39.48 -3.52
C ALA A 247 -6.87 40.78 -3.65
N THR A 248 -7.64 40.90 -4.74
CA THR A 248 -8.38 42.11 -5.08
C THR A 248 -9.73 42.24 -4.34
N TRP A 249 -10.26 41.15 -3.83
CA TRP A 249 -11.55 41.08 -3.14
C TRP A 249 -11.59 41.71 -1.74
N ARG A 250 -10.43 42.18 -1.27
CA ARG A 250 -10.34 42.89 0.01
C ARG A 250 -9.65 44.25 -0.12
N THR A 251 -9.98 45.14 0.79
CA THR A 251 -9.32 46.44 0.90
C THR A 251 -7.99 46.32 1.65
N SER A 252 -7.01 47.15 1.29
CA SER A 252 -5.76 47.22 2.05
C SER A 252 -6.00 47.88 3.40
N GLY A 253 -5.53 47.28 4.50
CA GLY A 253 -5.62 47.89 5.83
C GLY A 253 -4.97 49.26 5.94
N ARG A 254 -4.07 49.62 5.01
CA ARG A 254 -3.42 50.94 4.89
C ARG A 254 -4.00 51.80 3.76
N LYS A 255 -5.18 51.49 3.26
CA LYS A 255 -5.91 52.22 2.15
C LYS A 255 -5.04 52.46 0.90
N ARG A 256 -4.08 51.58 0.60
CA ARG A 256 -3.21 51.71 -0.59
C ARG A 256 -3.93 51.19 -1.84
N GLY A 257 -3.78 51.91 -2.93
CA GLY A 257 -4.26 51.45 -4.25
C GLY A 257 -3.53 50.19 -4.73
N THR A 258 -4.10 49.45 -5.67
CA THR A 258 -3.59 48.17 -6.19
C THR A 258 -2.16 48.24 -6.69
N ALA A 259 -1.77 49.40 -7.29
CA ALA A 259 -0.39 49.66 -7.75
C ALA A 259 0.67 49.69 -6.64
N GLN A 260 0.25 50.05 -5.41
CA GLN A 260 1.13 50.16 -4.25
C GLN A 260 1.10 48.95 -3.32
N ARG A 261 0.31 47.94 -3.63
CA ARG A 261 0.24 46.70 -2.84
C ARG A 261 1.32 45.70 -3.25
N SER A 262 1.90 45.02 -2.28
CA SER A 262 2.71 43.84 -2.50
C SER A 262 1.84 42.62 -2.85
N THR A 263 2.40 41.64 -3.55
CA THR A 263 1.78 40.35 -3.83
C THR A 263 1.62 39.57 -2.54
N ASN A 264 0.39 39.36 -2.16
CA ASN A 264 0.03 38.79 -0.86
C ASN A 264 -0.77 37.48 -0.95
N LEU A 265 -1.15 37.07 -2.13
CA LEU A 265 -1.75 35.78 -2.42
C LEU A 265 -0.69 34.88 -3.03
N SER A 266 -0.48 33.69 -2.46
CA SER A 266 0.45 32.68 -2.97
C SER A 266 -0.30 31.40 -3.28
N ILE A 267 -0.13 30.92 -4.49
CA ILE A 267 -0.61 29.63 -4.98
C ILE A 267 0.62 28.71 -5.13
N HIS A 268 0.74 27.73 -4.26
CA HIS A 268 1.87 26.79 -4.21
C HIS A 268 1.35 25.34 -4.26
N PRO A 269 2.09 24.35 -4.79
CA PRO A 269 1.69 22.95 -4.76
C PRO A 269 1.30 22.41 -3.36
N ALA A 270 1.86 22.99 -2.30
CA ALA A 270 1.53 22.64 -0.92
C ALA A 270 0.28 23.33 -0.37
N GLY A 271 -0.31 24.29 -1.09
CA GLY A 271 -1.53 24.99 -0.67
C GLY A 271 -1.60 26.44 -1.14
N ILE A 272 -2.73 27.09 -0.86
CA ILE A 272 -3.01 28.46 -1.28
C ILE A 272 -3.28 29.32 -0.05
N VAL A 273 -2.56 30.44 0.07
CA VAL A 273 -2.65 31.35 1.23
C VAL A 273 -2.71 32.80 0.78
N ASP A 274 -3.67 33.57 1.30
CA ASP A 274 -3.66 35.02 1.27
C ASP A 274 -3.05 35.55 2.58
N PHE A 275 -1.78 35.91 2.54
CA PHE A 275 -1.04 36.44 3.69
C PHE A 275 -1.55 37.78 4.23
N GLY A 276 -2.43 38.45 3.54
CA GLY A 276 -2.94 39.71 4.00
C GLY A 276 -4.32 39.67 4.66
N GLY A 277 -5.01 38.54 4.57
CA GLY A 277 -6.28 38.27 5.24
C GLY A 277 -6.26 37.01 6.10
N ASP A 278 -5.12 36.34 6.16
CA ASP A 278 -4.93 35.06 6.86
C ASP A 278 -5.94 33.98 6.45
N GLU A 279 -6.38 34.06 5.17
CA GLU A 279 -7.30 33.09 4.59
C GLU A 279 -6.56 32.02 3.80
N LYS A 280 -6.94 30.75 4.02
CA LYS A 280 -6.51 29.61 3.22
C LYS A 280 -7.59 29.24 2.25
N PHE A 281 -7.19 28.93 1.03
CA PHE A 281 -8.09 28.54 -0.05
C PHE A 281 -7.78 27.13 -0.54
N THR A 282 -8.82 26.39 -0.90
CA THR A 282 -8.67 25.32 -1.86
C THR A 282 -8.63 25.93 -3.27
N PRO A 283 -8.08 25.26 -4.29
CA PRO A 283 -8.14 25.72 -5.67
C PRO A 283 -9.54 26.11 -6.12
N ILE A 284 -10.56 25.29 -5.81
CA ILE A 284 -11.96 25.56 -6.15
C ILE A 284 -12.44 26.85 -5.45
N MET A 285 -12.16 26.99 -4.15
CA MET A 285 -12.56 28.18 -3.39
C MET A 285 -11.89 29.44 -3.94
N LEU A 286 -10.60 29.37 -4.30
CA LEU A 286 -9.90 30.50 -4.88
C LEU A 286 -10.48 30.90 -6.23
N VAL A 287 -10.70 29.92 -7.12
CA VAL A 287 -11.29 30.17 -8.45
C VAL A 287 -12.67 30.78 -8.32
N ALA A 288 -13.52 30.20 -7.46
CA ALA A 288 -14.85 30.71 -7.17
C ALA A 288 -14.80 32.17 -6.69
N ARG A 289 -13.85 32.48 -5.79
CA ARG A 289 -13.66 33.82 -5.22
C ARG A 289 -13.13 34.84 -6.23
N VAL A 290 -12.14 34.45 -7.04
CA VAL A 290 -11.51 35.36 -8.01
C VAL A 290 -12.40 35.63 -9.21
N ARG A 291 -13.16 34.64 -9.65
CA ARG A 291 -14.00 34.72 -10.83
C ARG A 291 -15.47 35.05 -10.52
N GLU A 292 -15.81 35.15 -9.23
CA GLU A 292 -17.16 35.42 -8.73
C GLU A 292 -18.22 34.44 -9.28
N ILE A 293 -17.85 33.14 -9.27
CA ILE A 293 -18.70 32.03 -9.71
C ILE A 293 -18.94 31.04 -8.57
N ASP A 294 -19.95 30.19 -8.70
CA ASP A 294 -20.20 29.13 -7.73
C ASP A 294 -19.13 28.04 -7.77
N ALA A 295 -19.11 27.18 -6.75
CA ALA A 295 -18.10 26.14 -6.59
C ALA A 295 -18.12 25.08 -7.72
N ASP A 296 -19.30 24.75 -8.25
CA ASP A 296 -19.45 23.76 -9.32
C ASP A 296 -18.87 24.30 -10.64
N ARG A 297 -19.12 25.54 -10.97
CA ARG A 297 -18.51 26.23 -12.13
C ARG A 297 -17.02 26.41 -11.95
N ALA A 298 -16.55 26.70 -10.73
CA ALA A 298 -15.12 26.79 -10.43
C ALA A 298 -14.43 25.42 -10.60
N ALA A 299 -15.09 24.35 -10.17
CA ALA A 299 -14.60 22.99 -10.36
C ALA A 299 -14.56 22.59 -11.84
N ALA A 300 -15.61 22.92 -12.62
CA ALA A 300 -15.62 22.66 -14.05
C ALA A 300 -14.50 23.43 -14.78
N TRP A 301 -14.31 24.70 -14.45
CA TRP A 301 -13.24 25.52 -15.01
C TRP A 301 -11.83 24.96 -14.68
N LEU A 302 -11.62 24.49 -13.44
CA LEU A 302 -10.36 23.87 -13.07
C LEU A 302 -10.11 22.58 -13.85
N ARG A 303 -11.14 21.74 -14.03
CA ARG A 303 -11.02 20.51 -14.84
C ARG A 303 -10.60 20.83 -16.27
N GLU A 304 -11.23 21.81 -16.87
CA GLU A 304 -10.88 22.29 -18.20
C GLU A 304 -9.41 22.75 -18.26
N CYS A 305 -8.97 23.57 -17.28
CA CYS A 305 -7.62 24.11 -17.26
C CYS A 305 -6.54 23.05 -17.12
N ILE A 306 -6.79 22.00 -16.35
CA ILE A 306 -5.82 20.92 -16.11
C ILE A 306 -6.01 19.72 -17.05
N GLY A 307 -6.92 19.83 -18.03
CA GLY A 307 -7.17 18.80 -19.04
C GLY A 307 -7.85 17.54 -18.46
N LEU A 308 -8.54 17.65 -17.35
CA LEU A 308 -9.38 16.56 -16.85
C LEU A 308 -10.71 16.58 -17.63
N PRO A 309 -11.16 15.44 -18.17
CA PRO A 309 -12.44 15.36 -18.84
C PRO A 309 -13.56 15.80 -17.88
N GLU A 310 -14.58 16.45 -18.42
CA GLU A 310 -15.85 16.54 -17.70
C GLU A 310 -16.21 15.12 -17.29
N THR A 311 -16.48 14.94 -16.00
CA THR A 311 -16.97 13.64 -15.52
C THR A 311 -18.25 13.39 -16.29
N PRO A 312 -18.34 12.39 -17.18
CA PRO A 312 -19.64 12.07 -17.78
C PRO A 312 -20.57 11.83 -16.59
N GLU A 313 -21.74 12.47 -16.61
CA GLU A 313 -22.77 12.06 -15.68
C GLU A 313 -22.89 10.56 -15.84
N PRO A 314 -22.69 9.77 -14.79
CA PRO A 314 -22.85 8.34 -14.93
C PRO A 314 -24.25 8.14 -15.47
N LEU A 315 -24.37 7.44 -16.58
CA LEU A 315 -25.66 6.99 -17.11
C LEU A 315 -26.18 6.00 -16.08
N ILE A 316 -26.75 6.54 -15.01
CA ILE A 316 -27.40 5.76 -13.97
C ILE A 316 -28.71 5.31 -14.61
N VAL A 317 -28.61 4.23 -15.36
CA VAL A 317 -29.77 3.44 -15.64
C VAL A 317 -30.22 2.91 -14.30
N LEU A 318 -31.11 3.66 -13.64
CA LEU A 318 -31.93 3.20 -12.54
C LEU A 318 -32.82 2.06 -13.10
N ARG A 319 -32.20 0.93 -13.37
CA ARG A 319 -32.95 -0.31 -13.43
C ARG A 319 -33.45 -0.47 -12.01
N GLY A 320 -34.76 -0.46 -11.86
CA GLY A 320 -35.43 -0.83 -10.61
C GLY A 320 -34.85 -2.12 -10.04
N PRO A 321 -35.14 -2.54 -8.82
CA PRO A 321 -34.57 -3.74 -8.25
C PRO A 321 -34.84 -4.86 -9.26
N GLN A 322 -33.80 -5.31 -9.97
CA GLN A 322 -33.87 -6.55 -10.74
C GLN A 322 -34.21 -7.61 -9.70
N SER A 323 -35.38 -8.28 -9.89
CA SER A 323 -35.70 -9.41 -9.03
C SER A 323 -34.62 -10.44 -9.26
N LYS A 324 -33.65 -10.50 -8.35
CA LYS A 324 -32.66 -11.56 -8.39
C LYS A 324 -33.39 -12.89 -8.16
N PRO A 325 -32.98 -13.97 -8.85
CA PRO A 325 -33.54 -15.30 -8.65
C PRO A 325 -33.35 -15.73 -7.19
N ASP A 326 -34.08 -16.72 -6.77
CA ASP A 326 -33.79 -17.38 -5.50
C ASP A 326 -32.54 -18.27 -5.60
N VAL A 327 -32.13 -18.87 -4.48
CA VAL A 327 -30.90 -19.70 -4.43
C VAL A 327 -31.02 -20.96 -5.27
N ASP A 328 -32.20 -21.55 -5.37
CA ASP A 328 -32.42 -22.79 -6.09
C ASP A 328 -32.46 -22.54 -7.60
N GLU A 329 -33.10 -21.45 -8.03
CA GLU A 329 -33.05 -20.99 -9.42
C GLU A 329 -31.63 -20.68 -9.86
N ALA A 330 -30.84 -19.98 -9.00
CA ALA A 330 -29.45 -19.71 -9.27
C ALA A 330 -28.59 -20.98 -9.34
N ALA A 331 -28.83 -21.95 -8.47
CA ALA A 331 -28.16 -23.26 -8.50
C ALA A 331 -28.53 -24.05 -9.78
N ALA A 332 -29.77 -23.96 -10.26
CA ALA A 332 -30.16 -24.57 -11.52
C ALA A 332 -29.39 -24.01 -12.73
N VAL A 333 -29.18 -22.69 -12.78
CA VAL A 333 -28.33 -22.05 -13.82
C VAL A 333 -26.90 -22.57 -13.77
N ILE A 334 -26.31 -22.68 -12.56
CA ILE A 334 -24.95 -23.22 -12.40
C ILE A 334 -24.92 -24.67 -12.92
N ASN A 335 -25.87 -25.51 -12.53
CA ASN A 335 -25.92 -26.89 -12.98
C ASN A 335 -26.08 -27.02 -14.49
N ASP A 336 -26.92 -26.22 -15.11
CA ASP A 336 -27.09 -26.21 -16.58
C ASP A 336 -25.77 -25.85 -17.31
N VAL A 337 -25.05 -24.88 -16.83
CA VAL A 337 -23.71 -24.52 -17.41
C VAL A 337 -22.70 -25.65 -17.20
N LEU A 338 -22.68 -26.25 -16.01
CA LEU A 338 -21.81 -27.39 -15.72
C LEU A 338 -22.15 -28.59 -16.63
N ASP A 339 -23.43 -28.88 -16.82
CA ASP A 339 -23.87 -29.98 -17.69
C ASP A 339 -23.47 -29.71 -19.14
N ARG A 340 -23.73 -28.53 -19.68
CA ARG A 340 -23.33 -28.15 -21.04
C ARG A 340 -21.82 -28.22 -21.22
N PHE A 341 -21.05 -27.75 -20.23
CA PHE A 341 -19.60 -27.81 -20.31
C PHE A 341 -19.08 -29.23 -20.52
N PHE A 342 -19.57 -30.18 -19.71
CA PHE A 342 -19.10 -31.56 -19.76
C PHE A 342 -19.74 -32.39 -20.86
N SER A 343 -20.99 -32.09 -21.29
CA SER A 343 -21.70 -32.86 -22.32
C SER A 343 -21.50 -32.35 -23.74
N GLU A 344 -21.18 -31.07 -23.93
CA GLU A 344 -21.06 -30.42 -25.24
C GLU A 344 -19.67 -29.86 -25.47
N VAL A 345 -19.19 -28.96 -24.57
CA VAL A 345 -17.95 -28.20 -24.81
C VAL A 345 -16.72 -29.12 -24.79
N VAL A 346 -16.58 -29.96 -23.79
CA VAL A 346 -15.43 -30.89 -23.67
C VAL A 346 -15.42 -31.92 -24.83
N PRO A 347 -16.52 -32.62 -25.20
CA PRO A 347 -16.51 -33.48 -26.35
C PRO A 347 -16.21 -32.77 -27.66
N GLN A 348 -16.79 -31.59 -27.91
CA GLN A 348 -16.54 -30.83 -29.13
C GLN A 348 -15.06 -30.42 -29.24
N ALA A 349 -14.48 -29.86 -28.22
CA ALA A 349 -13.08 -29.48 -28.21
C ALA A 349 -12.13 -30.67 -28.44
N ARG A 350 -12.50 -31.85 -27.90
CA ARG A 350 -11.77 -33.10 -28.17
C ARG A 350 -11.90 -33.54 -29.61
N ALA A 351 -13.09 -33.48 -30.20
CA ALA A 351 -13.31 -33.80 -31.60
C ALA A 351 -12.54 -32.89 -32.54
N ASP A 352 -12.58 -31.57 -32.28
CA ASP A 352 -11.84 -30.55 -33.05
C ASP A 352 -10.33 -30.80 -32.97
N ARG A 353 -9.81 -31.16 -31.80
CA ARG A 353 -8.40 -31.49 -31.63
C ARG A 353 -8.00 -32.74 -32.40
N ILE A 354 -8.77 -33.80 -32.33
CA ILE A 354 -8.52 -35.02 -33.10
C ILE A 354 -8.54 -34.75 -34.58
N HIS A 355 -9.51 -33.96 -35.06
CA HIS A 355 -9.61 -33.60 -36.46
C HIS A 355 -8.38 -32.80 -36.93
N PHE A 356 -7.93 -31.84 -36.12
CA PHE A 356 -6.71 -31.07 -36.40
C PHE A 356 -5.47 -31.97 -36.42
N ASP A 357 -5.28 -32.83 -35.44
CA ASP A 357 -4.13 -33.73 -35.33
C ASP A 357 -4.08 -34.69 -36.57
N LEU A 358 -5.21 -35.26 -36.94
CA LEU A 358 -5.31 -36.09 -38.13
C LEU A 358 -4.96 -35.30 -39.44
N ALA A 359 -5.44 -34.06 -39.56
CA ALA A 359 -5.12 -33.22 -40.72
C ALA A 359 -3.64 -32.85 -40.76
N ARG A 360 -3.05 -32.51 -39.61
CA ARG A 360 -1.62 -32.20 -39.46
C ARG A 360 -0.75 -33.42 -39.79
N ASP A 361 -1.08 -34.58 -39.28
CA ASP A 361 -0.30 -35.80 -39.52
C ASP A 361 -0.34 -36.20 -40.99
N ARG A 362 -1.49 -36.11 -41.68
CA ARG A 362 -1.59 -36.31 -43.14
C ARG A 362 -0.72 -35.30 -43.90
N TRP A 363 -0.64 -34.06 -43.46
CA TRP A 363 0.25 -33.08 -44.08
C TRP A 363 1.74 -33.42 -43.87
N LEU A 364 2.11 -33.85 -42.67
CA LEU A 364 3.47 -34.27 -42.33
C LEU A 364 3.89 -35.51 -43.17
N ASP A 365 2.96 -36.42 -43.45
CA ASP A 365 3.18 -37.57 -44.32
C ASP A 365 3.15 -37.24 -45.82
N GLY A 366 3.07 -35.97 -46.19
CA GLY A 366 3.03 -35.52 -47.58
C GLY A 366 1.68 -35.74 -48.28
N ALA A 367 0.64 -36.18 -47.59
CA ALA A 367 -0.69 -36.44 -48.08
C ALA A 367 -1.71 -35.40 -47.59
N GLY A 368 -1.74 -34.23 -48.22
CA GLY A 368 -2.70 -33.19 -47.88
C GLY A 368 -2.12 -31.79 -47.79
N LYS A 369 -2.95 -30.82 -47.40
CA LYS A 369 -2.54 -29.43 -47.16
C LYS A 369 -2.36 -29.19 -45.66
N HIS A 370 -1.43 -28.31 -45.32
CA HIS A 370 -1.31 -27.82 -43.91
C HIS A 370 -2.67 -27.31 -43.41
N PRO A 371 -3.14 -27.77 -42.25
CA PRO A 371 -4.37 -27.23 -41.71
C PRO A 371 -4.18 -25.71 -41.39
N LEU A 372 -5.04 -24.89 -41.99
CA LEU A 372 -4.99 -23.42 -41.86
C LEU A 372 -5.60 -22.91 -40.57
N TRP A 373 -6.07 -23.79 -39.73
CA TRP A 373 -6.70 -23.47 -38.43
C TRP A 373 -6.10 -24.31 -37.32
N VAL A 374 -5.97 -23.68 -36.16
CA VAL A 374 -5.62 -24.36 -34.92
C VAL A 374 -6.86 -24.31 -34.03
N PRO A 375 -7.34 -25.45 -33.47
CA PRO A 375 -8.52 -25.42 -32.61
C PRO A 375 -8.23 -24.60 -31.36
N SER A 376 -9.07 -23.63 -31.06
CA SER A 376 -8.99 -22.92 -29.82
C SER A 376 -9.41 -23.81 -28.67
N ILE A 377 -8.73 -23.70 -27.54
CA ILE A 377 -9.09 -24.43 -26.33
C ILE A 377 -10.13 -23.58 -25.56
N PRO A 378 -11.35 -24.07 -25.34
CA PRO A 378 -12.36 -23.28 -24.65
C PRO A 378 -12.05 -23.16 -23.17
N ALA A 379 -12.22 -21.95 -22.62
CA ALA A 379 -12.24 -21.69 -21.18
C ALA A 379 -13.54 -20.95 -20.82
N GLN A 380 -14.40 -21.62 -20.07
CA GLN A 380 -15.70 -21.08 -19.68
C GLN A 380 -15.67 -20.56 -18.24
N LEU A 381 -16.02 -19.31 -18.05
CA LEU A 381 -16.11 -18.66 -16.73
C LEU A 381 -17.56 -18.69 -16.21
N ILE A 382 -17.74 -19.21 -15.02
CA ILE A 382 -18.94 -19.01 -14.20
C ILE A 382 -18.59 -17.96 -13.14
N ALA A 383 -19.02 -16.73 -13.36
CA ALA A 383 -18.94 -15.64 -12.38
C ALA A 383 -20.13 -15.79 -11.41
N CYS A 384 -19.89 -16.26 -10.21
CA CYS A 384 -20.96 -16.66 -9.30
C CYS A 384 -20.74 -16.08 -7.90
N GLU A 385 -21.73 -15.34 -7.37
CA GLU A 385 -21.67 -14.80 -6.01
C GLU A 385 -21.28 -15.88 -4.98
N THR A 386 -20.59 -15.46 -3.92
CA THR A 386 -20.16 -16.39 -2.85
C THR A 386 -21.37 -17.09 -2.22
N SER A 387 -21.17 -18.34 -1.79
CA SER A 387 -22.17 -19.14 -1.06
C SER A 387 -23.37 -19.67 -1.86
N LEU A 388 -23.39 -19.53 -3.19
CA LEU A 388 -24.40 -20.15 -4.05
C LEU A 388 -24.14 -21.65 -4.33
N GLY A 389 -23.02 -22.19 -3.85
CA GLY A 389 -22.74 -23.62 -3.94
C GLY A 389 -21.93 -24.06 -5.16
N LYS A 390 -21.37 -23.10 -5.95
CA LYS A 390 -20.58 -23.37 -7.17
C LYS A 390 -19.56 -24.51 -7.01
N SER A 391 -18.74 -24.44 -5.96
CA SER A 391 -17.69 -25.45 -5.73
C SER A 391 -18.25 -26.82 -5.36
N TYR A 392 -19.36 -26.90 -4.61
CA TYR A 392 -20.01 -28.17 -4.27
C TYR A 392 -20.69 -28.79 -5.50
N LEU A 393 -21.45 -28.01 -6.26
CA LEU A 393 -22.10 -28.45 -7.49
C LEU A 393 -21.08 -28.95 -8.53
N SER A 394 -19.97 -28.23 -8.68
CA SER A 394 -18.90 -28.66 -9.58
C SER A 394 -18.27 -30.00 -9.15
N ARG A 395 -18.09 -30.25 -7.83
CA ARG A 395 -17.56 -31.53 -7.31
C ARG A 395 -18.50 -32.70 -7.61
N ILE A 396 -19.82 -32.50 -7.52
CA ILE A 396 -20.78 -33.51 -7.94
C ILE A 396 -20.59 -33.86 -9.42
N LYS A 397 -20.51 -32.85 -10.30
CA LYS A 397 -20.31 -33.05 -11.73
C LYS A 397 -18.95 -33.67 -12.06
N ILE A 398 -17.89 -33.26 -11.38
CA ILE A 398 -16.57 -33.88 -11.47
C ILE A 398 -16.66 -35.40 -11.13
N ALA A 399 -17.30 -35.72 -10.01
CA ALA A 399 -17.45 -37.13 -9.61
C ALA A 399 -18.22 -37.97 -10.66
N GLU A 400 -19.24 -37.38 -11.27
CA GLU A 400 -19.96 -38.05 -12.39
C GLU A 400 -19.06 -38.31 -13.60
N GLN A 401 -18.19 -37.34 -13.97
CA GLN A 401 -17.29 -37.49 -15.10
C GLN A 401 -16.15 -38.48 -14.82
N VAL A 402 -15.59 -38.45 -13.61
CA VAL A 402 -14.54 -39.40 -13.17
C VAL A 402 -15.07 -40.86 -13.22
N ARG A 403 -16.31 -41.10 -12.77
CA ARG A 403 -16.93 -42.42 -12.89
C ARG A 403 -17.13 -42.88 -14.35
N ARG A 404 -17.14 -41.94 -15.29
CA ARG A 404 -17.15 -42.23 -16.75
C ARG A 404 -15.72 -42.34 -17.32
N HIS A 405 -14.73 -42.56 -16.45
CA HIS A 405 -13.31 -42.68 -16.81
C HIS A 405 -12.69 -41.47 -17.53
N ARG A 406 -13.23 -40.27 -17.29
CA ARG A 406 -12.59 -39.04 -17.77
C ARG A 406 -11.49 -38.57 -16.82
N GLN A 407 -10.39 -38.14 -17.41
CA GLN A 407 -9.29 -37.57 -16.65
C GLN A 407 -9.57 -36.11 -16.31
N ILE A 408 -10.02 -35.81 -15.09
CA ILE A 408 -10.31 -34.46 -14.63
C ILE A 408 -9.22 -34.02 -13.65
N VAL A 409 -8.72 -32.82 -13.81
CA VAL A 409 -7.85 -32.16 -12.82
C VAL A 409 -8.58 -30.98 -12.23
N MET A 410 -8.59 -30.89 -10.90
CA MET A 410 -9.12 -29.75 -10.18
C MET A 410 -7.97 -28.90 -9.63
N ALA A 411 -7.93 -27.61 -9.97
CA ALA A 411 -6.97 -26.65 -9.42
C ALA A 411 -7.66 -25.72 -8.42
N VAL A 412 -7.05 -25.55 -7.26
CA VAL A 412 -7.55 -24.72 -6.16
C VAL A 412 -6.46 -23.79 -5.62
N PRO A 413 -6.80 -22.66 -4.97
CA PRO A 413 -5.80 -21.67 -4.54
C PRO A 413 -4.77 -22.19 -3.53
N ASN A 414 -5.15 -23.10 -2.64
CA ASN A 414 -4.29 -23.56 -1.55
C ASN A 414 -4.62 -24.97 -1.06
N HIS A 415 -3.71 -25.53 -0.26
CA HIS A 415 -3.85 -26.90 0.27
C HIS A 415 -5.03 -27.09 1.22
N ARG A 416 -5.53 -26.04 1.88
CA ARG A 416 -6.71 -26.17 2.74
C ARG A 416 -7.96 -26.45 1.92
N LEU A 417 -8.16 -25.69 0.85
CA LEU A 417 -9.28 -25.93 -0.08
C LEU A 417 -9.11 -27.26 -0.83
N ALA A 418 -7.87 -27.66 -1.13
CA ALA A 418 -7.59 -28.96 -1.69
C ALA A 418 -8.03 -30.13 -0.75
N LYS A 419 -7.78 -29.99 0.55
CA LYS A 419 -8.23 -30.99 1.55
C LYS A 419 -9.75 -31.06 1.66
N GLU A 420 -10.43 -29.91 1.63
CA GLU A 420 -11.89 -29.85 1.62
C GLU A 420 -12.45 -30.52 0.38
N ALA A 421 -11.95 -30.16 -0.81
CA ALA A 421 -12.39 -30.77 -2.07
C ALA A 421 -12.13 -32.27 -2.14
N ALA A 422 -10.97 -32.73 -1.67
CA ALA A 422 -10.64 -34.13 -1.58
C ALA A 422 -11.54 -34.90 -0.60
N GLY A 423 -11.94 -34.25 0.51
CA GLY A 423 -12.91 -34.82 1.47
C GLY A 423 -14.26 -35.07 0.82
N ASP A 424 -14.85 -34.04 0.25
CA ASP A 424 -16.16 -34.13 -0.43
C ASP A 424 -16.17 -35.19 -1.55
N LEU A 425 -15.11 -35.20 -2.40
CA LEU A 425 -15.01 -36.17 -3.48
C LEU A 425 -14.85 -37.61 -2.97
N ARG A 426 -14.14 -37.85 -1.87
CA ARG A 426 -14.02 -39.15 -1.24
C ARG A 426 -15.35 -39.62 -0.65
N GLU A 427 -16.12 -38.70 -0.03
CA GLU A 427 -17.50 -39.00 0.41
C GLU A 427 -18.40 -39.43 -0.77
N MET A 428 -18.13 -38.91 -1.97
CA MET A 428 -18.79 -39.33 -3.21
C MET A 428 -18.17 -40.59 -3.83
N GLY A 429 -17.21 -41.25 -3.16
CA GLY A 429 -16.61 -42.53 -3.61
C GLY A 429 -15.52 -42.39 -4.67
N ILE A 430 -14.88 -41.21 -4.80
CA ILE A 430 -13.78 -40.95 -5.73
C ILE A 430 -12.44 -40.92 -4.97
N ASP A 431 -11.44 -41.72 -5.40
CA ASP A 431 -10.06 -41.61 -4.90
C ASP A 431 -9.43 -40.31 -5.46
N ALA A 432 -9.79 -39.20 -4.84
CA ALA A 432 -9.20 -37.88 -5.16
C ALA A 432 -7.98 -37.65 -4.30
N ARG A 433 -6.80 -37.49 -4.93
CA ARG A 433 -5.54 -37.22 -4.24
C ARG A 433 -5.02 -35.81 -4.52
N ILE A 434 -4.45 -35.22 -3.47
CA ILE A 434 -3.84 -33.88 -3.56
C ILE A 434 -2.39 -34.04 -3.98
N TYR A 435 -1.98 -33.32 -5.03
CA TYR A 435 -0.57 -33.16 -5.34
C TYR A 435 0.10 -32.29 -4.28
N LEU A 436 1.11 -32.86 -3.62
CA LEU A 436 1.89 -32.20 -2.58
C LEU A 436 3.29 -31.88 -3.11
N GLY A 437 3.69 -30.61 -2.99
CA GLY A 437 5.05 -30.17 -3.29
C GLY A 437 6.08 -30.73 -2.29
N TYR A 438 7.34 -30.65 -2.64
CA TYR A 438 8.47 -31.20 -1.87
C TYR A 438 8.53 -30.76 -0.40
N ASP A 439 8.03 -29.54 -0.11
CA ASP A 439 8.09 -28.88 1.20
C ASP A 439 6.82 -29.08 2.04
N GLN A 440 5.88 -29.88 1.54
CA GLN A 440 4.66 -30.22 2.29
C GLN A 440 4.90 -31.40 3.24
N PRO A 441 4.15 -31.50 4.35
CA PRO A 441 4.17 -32.68 5.20
C PRO A 441 3.78 -33.94 4.41
N ASP A 442 4.46 -35.05 4.68
CA ASP A 442 4.15 -36.37 4.10
C ASP A 442 2.89 -36.95 4.77
N PRO A 443 1.79 -37.20 4.05
CA PRO A 443 0.59 -37.79 4.65
C PRO A 443 0.81 -39.16 5.33
N GLY A 444 1.82 -39.90 4.91
CA GLY A 444 2.17 -41.20 5.51
C GLY A 444 3.06 -41.08 6.75
N ASP A 445 3.63 -39.91 6.99
CA ASP A 445 4.48 -39.60 8.14
C ASP A 445 4.50 -38.07 8.38
N PRO A 446 3.47 -37.52 9.06
CA PRO A 446 3.24 -36.07 9.16
C PRO A 446 4.37 -35.26 9.82
N GLU A 447 5.27 -35.91 10.53
CA GLU A 447 6.47 -35.27 11.12
C GLU A 447 7.58 -35.07 10.09
N GLN A 448 7.46 -35.67 8.93
CA GLN A 448 8.42 -35.59 7.84
C GLN A 448 7.83 -34.84 6.65
N TYR A 449 8.73 -34.28 5.82
CA TYR A 449 8.33 -33.65 4.57
C TYR A 449 8.28 -34.67 3.40
N MET A 450 7.51 -34.30 2.36
CA MET A 450 7.45 -35.10 1.13
C MET A 450 8.83 -35.44 0.57
N CYS A 451 9.75 -34.44 0.53
CA CYS A 451 11.16 -34.69 0.27
C CYS A 451 11.94 -34.83 1.57
N ARG A 452 12.46 -36.02 1.86
CA ARG A 452 13.22 -36.28 3.09
C ARG A 452 14.68 -35.82 3.01
N ASN A 453 15.23 -35.64 1.82
CA ASN A 453 16.60 -35.08 1.64
C ASN A 453 16.56 -33.57 1.50
N ARG A 454 16.36 -32.87 2.61
CA ARG A 454 16.22 -31.40 2.66
C ARG A 454 17.45 -30.66 2.13
N ALA A 455 18.66 -31.17 2.38
CA ALA A 455 19.89 -30.54 1.90
C ALA A 455 19.99 -30.58 0.36
N ALA A 456 19.69 -31.73 -0.24
CA ALA A 456 19.72 -31.87 -1.69
C ALA A 456 18.62 -31.08 -2.37
N LEU A 457 17.43 -31.04 -1.78
CA LEU A 457 16.32 -30.20 -2.25
C LEU A 457 16.71 -28.71 -2.24
N ALA A 458 17.23 -28.22 -1.11
CA ALA A 458 17.63 -26.82 -0.97
C ALA A 458 18.72 -26.43 -1.98
N ALA A 459 19.69 -27.30 -2.22
CA ALA A 459 20.73 -27.08 -3.22
C ALA A 459 20.13 -26.99 -4.64
N ALA A 460 19.25 -27.92 -5.01
CA ALA A 460 18.60 -27.92 -6.32
C ALA A 460 17.72 -26.68 -6.51
N GLN A 461 16.97 -26.29 -5.50
CA GLN A 461 16.11 -25.09 -5.52
C GLN A 461 16.95 -23.80 -5.60
N THR A 462 18.04 -23.66 -4.84
CA THR A 462 18.93 -22.49 -4.90
C THR A 462 19.60 -22.35 -6.27
N LEU A 463 19.96 -23.47 -6.89
CA LEU A 463 20.50 -23.49 -8.24
C LEU A 463 19.42 -23.46 -9.32
N GLU A 464 18.12 -23.46 -8.91
CA GLU A 464 16.94 -23.52 -9.79
C GLU A 464 17.00 -24.68 -10.79
N LEU A 465 17.44 -25.85 -10.34
CA LEU A 465 17.55 -27.06 -11.15
C LEU A 465 16.32 -27.97 -11.02
N PRO A 466 15.99 -28.77 -12.03
CA PRO A 466 14.94 -29.77 -11.92
C PRO A 466 15.29 -30.80 -10.84
N VAL A 467 14.51 -30.79 -9.74
CA VAL A 467 14.79 -31.63 -8.55
C VAL A 467 14.87 -33.11 -8.89
N GLN A 468 13.91 -33.62 -9.68
CA GLN A 468 13.82 -35.05 -10.00
C GLN A 468 15.10 -35.58 -10.67
N SER A 469 15.55 -34.91 -11.74
CA SER A 469 16.71 -35.35 -12.52
C SER A 469 18.05 -34.97 -11.92
N SER A 470 18.07 -34.01 -10.99
CA SER A 470 19.32 -33.54 -10.39
C SER A 470 19.67 -34.28 -9.12
N VAL A 471 18.70 -34.56 -8.24
CA VAL A 471 18.97 -35.06 -6.89
C VAL A 471 18.12 -36.27 -6.48
N CYS A 472 17.06 -36.61 -7.22
CA CYS A 472 16.24 -37.79 -6.89
C CYS A 472 16.73 -39.03 -7.62
N GLU A 473 16.77 -39.00 -8.97
CA GLU A 473 17.14 -40.12 -9.83
C GLU A 473 17.81 -39.60 -11.10
N ARG A 474 18.98 -40.16 -11.43
CA ARG A 474 19.75 -39.86 -12.64
C ARG A 474 20.31 -41.15 -13.22
N HIS A 475 20.26 -41.29 -14.53
CA HIS A 475 20.89 -42.42 -15.22
C HIS A 475 22.32 -42.06 -15.59
N GLU A 476 23.30 -42.79 -15.05
CA GLU A 476 24.70 -42.69 -15.40
C GLU A 476 25.11 -44.04 -16.06
N ASN A 477 25.53 -43.98 -17.32
CA ASN A 477 25.85 -45.16 -18.13
C ASN A 477 24.75 -46.23 -18.16
N GLY A 478 23.47 -45.79 -18.22
CA GLY A 478 22.32 -46.71 -18.24
C GLY A 478 21.89 -47.24 -16.86
N VAL A 479 22.63 -46.96 -15.82
CA VAL A 479 22.32 -47.42 -14.46
C VAL A 479 21.65 -46.27 -13.68
N PRO A 480 20.50 -46.49 -13.04
CA PRO A 480 19.82 -45.45 -12.24
C PRO A 480 20.58 -45.25 -10.91
N LYS A 481 21.13 -44.04 -10.74
CA LYS A 481 21.66 -43.58 -9.48
C LYS A 481 20.54 -42.83 -8.71
N ARG A 482 20.20 -43.32 -7.56
CA ARG A 482 19.07 -42.82 -6.75
C ARG A 482 19.51 -42.14 -5.47
N CYS A 483 18.68 -41.18 -5.01
CA CYS A 483 18.80 -40.62 -3.67
C CYS A 483 18.77 -41.74 -2.62
N PRO A 484 19.64 -41.74 -1.58
CA PRO A 484 19.62 -42.75 -0.53
C PRO A 484 18.27 -42.91 0.18
N LEU A 485 17.45 -41.87 0.18
CA LEU A 485 16.12 -41.82 0.79
C LEU A 485 14.96 -42.03 -0.23
N PHE A 486 15.27 -42.54 -1.45
CA PHE A 486 14.34 -42.60 -2.57
C PHE A 486 13.08 -43.43 -2.24
N GLU A 487 13.22 -44.63 -1.71
CA GLU A 487 12.08 -45.51 -1.43
C GLU A 487 11.26 -45.07 -0.21
N ALA A 488 11.89 -44.35 0.73
CA ALA A 488 11.19 -43.78 1.87
C ALA A 488 10.50 -42.45 1.55
N CYS A 489 10.82 -41.83 0.41
CA CYS A 489 10.42 -40.48 0.05
C CYS A 489 8.92 -40.38 -0.30
N GLY A 490 8.17 -39.48 0.36
CA GLY A 490 6.75 -39.24 0.09
C GLY A 490 6.50 -38.82 -1.36
N THR A 491 7.39 -37.98 -1.92
CA THR A 491 7.32 -37.57 -3.33
C THR A 491 7.39 -38.78 -4.28
N GLN A 492 8.29 -39.74 -4.04
CA GLN A 492 8.42 -40.93 -4.91
C GLN A 492 7.24 -41.88 -4.74
N LYS A 493 6.67 -42.01 -3.54
CA LYS A 493 5.42 -42.71 -3.30
C LYS A 493 4.26 -42.08 -4.04
N GLN A 494 4.15 -40.74 -4.01
CA GLN A 494 3.14 -39.97 -4.74
C GLN A 494 3.23 -40.23 -6.26
N ARG A 495 4.43 -40.27 -6.83
CA ARG A 495 4.66 -40.53 -8.25
C ARG A 495 4.20 -41.95 -8.70
N LYS A 496 4.19 -42.91 -7.81
CA LYS A 496 3.72 -44.28 -8.07
C LYS A 496 2.21 -44.44 -7.86
N ALA A 497 1.53 -43.39 -7.38
CA ALA A 497 0.10 -43.48 -7.08
C ALA A 497 -0.76 -43.27 -8.34
N THR A 498 -1.86 -44.02 -8.42
CA THR A 498 -2.83 -43.99 -9.54
C THR A 498 -4.22 -43.71 -9.00
N PRO A 499 -4.48 -42.45 -8.50
CA PRO A 499 -5.82 -42.10 -8.05
C PRO A 499 -6.80 -41.97 -9.22
N ASP A 500 -8.09 -41.89 -8.93
CA ASP A 500 -9.11 -41.59 -9.93
C ASP A 500 -8.96 -40.20 -10.50
N MET A 501 -8.51 -39.23 -9.65
CA MET A 501 -8.20 -37.87 -10.09
C MET A 501 -7.17 -37.20 -9.19
N TRP A 502 -6.56 -36.15 -9.74
CA TRP A 502 -5.64 -35.27 -9.01
C TRP A 502 -6.29 -33.92 -8.70
N ILE A 503 -6.06 -33.42 -7.47
CA ILE A 503 -6.31 -32.06 -7.06
C ILE A 503 -4.96 -31.38 -6.91
N VAL A 504 -4.78 -30.23 -7.57
CA VAL A 504 -3.54 -29.48 -7.56
C VAL A 504 -3.76 -28.07 -6.96
N THR A 505 -2.71 -27.47 -6.43
CA THR A 505 -2.77 -26.03 -6.14
C THR A 505 -2.49 -25.24 -7.40
N SER A 506 -3.19 -24.10 -7.59
CA SER A 506 -3.07 -23.27 -8.79
C SER A 506 -1.63 -22.95 -9.21
N PRO A 507 -0.65 -22.68 -8.31
CA PRO A 507 0.74 -22.45 -8.71
C PRO A 507 1.39 -23.57 -9.53
N LEU A 508 0.90 -24.80 -9.44
CA LEU A 508 1.43 -25.89 -10.26
C LEU A 508 1.13 -25.70 -11.75
N LEU A 509 0.03 -25.03 -12.08
CA LEU A 509 -0.38 -24.78 -13.48
C LEU A 509 0.64 -23.92 -14.26
N ALA A 510 1.42 -23.07 -13.58
CA ALA A 510 2.48 -22.28 -14.23
C ALA A 510 3.75 -23.11 -14.54
N THR A 511 3.77 -24.39 -14.17
CA THR A 511 4.89 -25.31 -14.41
C THR A 511 4.47 -26.46 -15.31
N LYS A 512 5.46 -27.12 -15.90
CA LYS A 512 5.19 -28.33 -16.68
C LYS A 512 4.46 -29.34 -15.80
N ARG A 513 3.37 -29.90 -16.31
CA ARG A 513 2.60 -30.95 -15.66
C ARG A 513 3.51 -32.12 -15.28
N PRO A 514 3.45 -32.62 -14.04
CA PRO A 514 4.18 -33.82 -13.66
C PRO A 514 3.82 -34.99 -14.58
N ASP A 515 4.84 -35.75 -15.02
CA ASP A 515 4.73 -36.83 -16.01
C ASP A 515 3.79 -37.98 -15.58
N PHE A 516 3.63 -38.17 -14.27
CA PHE A 516 2.72 -39.17 -13.69
C PHE A 516 1.25 -38.73 -13.54
N ILE A 517 0.96 -37.43 -13.77
CA ILE A 517 -0.41 -36.94 -13.91
C ILE A 517 -0.78 -37.05 -15.38
N ALA A 518 -1.78 -37.84 -15.70
CA ALA A 518 -2.24 -38.02 -17.08
C ALA A 518 -2.70 -36.68 -17.69
N PRO A 519 -2.63 -36.49 -19.01
CA PRO A 519 -3.23 -35.35 -19.69
C PRO A 519 -4.71 -35.26 -19.34
N PRO A 520 -5.21 -34.11 -18.86
CA PRO A 520 -6.61 -33.99 -18.49
C PRO A 520 -7.51 -33.87 -19.72
N ASP A 521 -8.71 -34.46 -19.65
CA ASP A 521 -9.80 -34.20 -20.59
C ASP A 521 -10.44 -32.82 -20.33
N ALA A 522 -10.43 -32.39 -19.08
CA ALA A 522 -10.85 -31.05 -18.66
C ALA A 522 -10.15 -30.64 -17.37
N ILE A 523 -10.01 -29.31 -17.18
CA ILE A 523 -9.49 -28.70 -15.95
C ILE A 523 -10.59 -27.84 -15.32
N VAL A 524 -10.81 -28.01 -14.03
CA VAL A 524 -11.70 -27.13 -13.24
C VAL A 524 -10.83 -26.27 -12.32
N ILE A 525 -10.87 -24.96 -12.49
CA ILE A 525 -10.09 -23.99 -11.70
C ILE A 525 -11.05 -23.24 -10.78
N ASP A 526 -10.93 -23.46 -9.47
CA ASP A 526 -11.77 -22.83 -8.46
C ASP A 526 -11.04 -21.66 -7.82
N GLU A 527 -11.59 -20.45 -8.01
CA GLU A 527 -11.09 -19.15 -7.51
C GLU A 527 -9.67 -18.76 -7.98
N ASN A 528 -9.34 -17.50 -7.81
CA ASN A 528 -8.11 -16.76 -8.09
C ASN A 528 -6.84 -17.55 -8.47
N PHE A 529 -6.55 -17.64 -9.75
CA PHE A 529 -5.32 -18.28 -10.23
C PHE A 529 -4.40 -17.33 -11.04
N HIS A 530 -4.92 -16.24 -11.60
CA HIS A 530 -4.21 -15.38 -12.55
C HIS A 530 -2.84 -14.88 -12.05
N ASN A 531 -2.69 -14.62 -10.76
CA ASN A 531 -1.42 -14.15 -10.18
C ASN A 531 -0.26 -15.16 -10.28
N ILE A 532 -0.53 -16.45 -10.57
CA ILE A 532 0.54 -17.44 -10.76
C ILE A 532 1.40 -17.16 -11.98
N SER A 533 0.85 -16.44 -12.97
CA SER A 533 1.55 -16.09 -14.21
C SER A 533 2.63 -15.02 -14.01
N VAL A 534 2.59 -14.28 -12.93
CA VAL A 534 3.59 -13.23 -12.61
C VAL A 534 4.79 -13.89 -11.96
N GLY A 535 5.90 -13.95 -12.70
CA GLY A 535 7.15 -14.51 -12.21
C GLY A 535 7.84 -13.60 -11.21
N LYS A 536 8.89 -14.14 -10.57
CA LYS A 536 9.71 -13.35 -9.65
C LYS A 536 10.53 -12.32 -10.42
N ALA A 537 10.44 -11.07 -10.00
CA ALA A 537 11.28 -9.99 -10.55
C ALA A 537 12.77 -10.32 -10.37
N ARG A 538 13.56 -10.11 -11.43
CA ARG A 538 15.00 -10.31 -11.48
C ARG A 538 15.64 -8.98 -11.86
N ALA A 539 16.74 -8.65 -11.22
CA ALA A 539 17.45 -7.40 -11.47
C ALA A 539 18.93 -7.63 -11.69
N MET A 540 19.55 -6.77 -12.49
CA MET A 540 20.97 -6.81 -12.80
C MET A 540 21.50 -5.41 -13.07
N THR A 541 22.72 -5.12 -12.61
CA THR A 541 23.42 -3.88 -12.96
C THR A 541 23.75 -3.87 -14.45
N ILE A 542 23.35 -2.84 -15.16
CA ILE A 542 23.54 -2.72 -16.61
C ILE A 542 25.04 -2.83 -16.96
N ALA A 543 25.91 -2.18 -16.20
CA ALA A 543 27.36 -2.20 -16.40
C ALA A 543 28.02 -3.58 -16.24
N ASP A 544 27.30 -4.56 -15.67
CA ASP A 544 27.83 -5.92 -15.50
C ASP A 544 27.47 -6.84 -16.65
N ILE A 545 26.49 -6.48 -17.49
CA ILE A 545 26.04 -7.30 -18.62
C ILE A 545 27.19 -7.72 -19.55
N PRO A 546 28.06 -6.81 -20.04
CA PRO A 546 29.19 -7.21 -20.91
C PRO A 546 30.27 -8.04 -20.21
N LYS A 547 30.36 -7.97 -18.88
CA LYS A 547 31.39 -8.64 -18.08
C LYS A 547 31.06 -10.08 -17.71
N LEU A 548 29.84 -10.54 -17.97
CA LEU A 548 29.39 -11.88 -17.60
C LEU A 548 30.21 -12.93 -18.39
N GLN A 549 30.72 -13.93 -17.68
CA GLN A 549 31.46 -15.03 -18.31
C GLN A 549 30.59 -15.79 -19.32
N ILE A 550 31.18 -16.21 -20.40
CA ILE A 550 30.55 -16.97 -21.47
C ILE A 550 31.14 -18.38 -21.48
N GLU A 551 30.35 -19.35 -21.06
CA GLU A 551 30.70 -20.76 -21.01
C GLU A 551 29.72 -21.59 -21.86
N SER A 552 30.10 -22.81 -22.22
CA SER A 552 29.22 -23.77 -22.93
C SER A 552 28.74 -23.31 -24.30
N CYS A 553 29.51 -22.47 -24.99
CA CYS A 553 29.23 -21.98 -26.35
C CYS A 553 30.39 -22.30 -27.31
N THR A 554 30.10 -22.47 -28.58
CA THR A 554 31.12 -22.49 -29.66
C THR A 554 31.83 -21.14 -29.77
N ALA A 555 32.92 -21.03 -30.51
CA ALA A 555 33.65 -19.78 -30.70
C ALA A 555 32.74 -18.71 -31.34
N ASP A 556 31.98 -19.08 -32.38
CA ASP A 556 31.06 -18.18 -33.09
C ASP A 556 29.88 -17.75 -32.21
N GLU A 557 29.28 -18.68 -31.50
CA GLU A 557 28.21 -18.36 -30.54
C GLU A 557 28.68 -17.43 -29.41
N ARG A 558 29.93 -17.60 -28.96
CA ARG A 558 30.54 -16.73 -27.95
C ARG A 558 30.73 -15.32 -28.47
N ALA A 559 31.28 -15.18 -29.70
CA ALA A 559 31.47 -13.88 -30.34
C ALA A 559 30.14 -13.14 -30.53
N GLU A 560 29.12 -13.85 -31.00
CA GLU A 560 27.80 -13.26 -31.20
C GLU A 560 27.12 -12.88 -29.88
N LEU A 561 27.19 -13.73 -28.84
CA LEU A 561 26.62 -13.42 -27.55
C LEU A 561 27.31 -12.22 -26.88
N ASP A 562 28.64 -12.10 -27.03
CA ASP A 562 29.40 -10.95 -26.55
C ASP A 562 28.97 -9.67 -27.27
N ALA A 563 28.92 -9.70 -28.60
CA ALA A 563 28.45 -8.58 -29.42
C ALA A 563 27.01 -8.18 -29.07
N ALA A 564 26.10 -9.15 -28.87
CA ALA A 564 24.71 -8.92 -28.49
C ALA A 564 24.59 -8.24 -27.11
N ARG A 565 25.38 -8.66 -26.13
CA ARG A 565 25.41 -8.05 -24.80
C ARG A 565 25.92 -6.62 -24.81
N HIS A 566 26.88 -6.31 -25.66
CA HIS A 566 27.36 -4.93 -25.84
C HIS A 566 26.25 -4.08 -26.50
N ARG A 567 25.56 -4.57 -27.53
CA ARG A 567 24.39 -3.89 -28.11
C ARG A 567 23.29 -3.64 -27.07
N LEU A 568 23.00 -4.67 -26.26
CA LEU A 568 22.01 -4.55 -25.19
C LEU A 568 22.42 -3.55 -24.11
N PHE A 569 23.70 -3.55 -23.71
CA PHE A 569 24.25 -2.57 -22.77
C PHE A 569 24.03 -1.13 -23.27
N TRP A 570 24.30 -0.87 -24.54
CA TRP A 570 24.09 0.45 -25.13
C TRP A 570 22.60 0.79 -25.21
N ALA A 571 21.76 -0.13 -25.67
CA ALA A 571 20.31 0.09 -25.72
C ALA A 571 19.72 0.45 -24.35
N LEU A 572 20.10 -0.28 -23.30
CA LEU A 572 19.63 -0.01 -21.94
C LEU A 572 20.18 1.30 -21.36
N SER A 573 21.40 1.68 -21.75
CA SER A 573 22.01 2.94 -21.33
C SER A 573 21.35 4.15 -22.00
N GLU A 574 21.05 4.06 -23.29
CA GLU A 574 20.35 5.09 -24.07
C GLU A 574 18.88 5.22 -23.64
N ASN A 575 18.23 4.11 -23.26
CA ASN A 575 16.85 4.15 -22.75
C ASN A 575 16.69 5.07 -21.54
N GLY A 576 17.71 5.12 -20.69
CA GLY A 576 17.61 5.81 -19.41
C GLY A 576 16.58 5.18 -18.45
N PRO A 577 16.30 5.82 -17.29
CA PRO A 577 15.33 5.32 -16.32
C PRO A 577 13.90 5.28 -16.89
N GLY A 578 13.19 4.18 -16.63
CA GLY A 578 11.81 3.97 -17.05
C GLY A 578 11.59 2.63 -17.75
N ALA A 579 10.42 2.47 -18.36
CA ALA A 579 10.07 1.28 -19.13
C ALA A 579 10.94 1.18 -20.41
N LEU A 580 11.42 -0.01 -20.74
CA LEU A 580 12.27 -0.22 -21.91
C LEU A 580 11.50 0.08 -23.20
N SER A 581 12.07 0.95 -24.04
CA SER A 581 11.50 1.33 -25.33
C SER A 581 11.87 0.32 -26.41
N ARG A 582 10.90 -0.02 -27.26
CA ARG A 582 11.09 -0.83 -28.48
C ARG A 582 12.03 -0.14 -29.45
N ALA A 583 11.93 1.20 -29.58
CA ALA A 583 12.74 1.98 -30.53
C ALA A 583 14.25 1.83 -30.27
N VAL A 584 14.70 1.96 -29.01
CA VAL A 584 16.14 1.84 -28.69
C VAL A 584 16.70 0.44 -28.99
N LEU A 585 15.87 -0.60 -28.93
CA LEU A 585 16.28 -1.96 -29.30
C LEU A 585 16.48 -2.08 -30.81
N ILE A 586 15.54 -1.55 -31.61
CA ILE A 586 15.62 -1.54 -33.08
C ILE A 586 16.83 -0.71 -33.53
N GLU A 587 17.05 0.47 -32.97
CA GLU A 587 18.23 1.32 -33.27
C GLU A 587 19.53 0.61 -32.92
N SER A 588 19.53 -0.21 -31.86
CA SER A 588 20.68 -1.05 -31.49
C SER A 588 20.79 -2.36 -32.29
N ARG A 589 19.99 -2.51 -33.35
CA ARG A 589 19.98 -3.70 -34.24
C ARG A 589 19.70 -5.00 -33.48
N ILE A 590 18.73 -4.98 -32.60
CA ILE A 590 18.21 -6.15 -31.88
C ILE A 590 16.83 -6.45 -32.44
N ASP A 591 16.67 -7.59 -33.09
CA ASP A 591 15.38 -8.10 -33.56
C ASP A 591 14.87 -9.25 -32.69
N ALA A 592 13.63 -9.69 -32.93
CA ALA A 592 12.95 -10.69 -32.09
C ALA A 592 13.58 -12.09 -32.23
N ASP A 593 13.98 -12.50 -33.44
CA ASP A 593 14.59 -13.82 -33.68
C ASP A 593 15.96 -13.87 -33.01
N HIS A 594 16.75 -12.80 -33.18
CA HIS A 594 18.03 -12.65 -32.54
C HIS A 594 17.89 -12.69 -31.00
N ALA A 595 16.93 -11.96 -30.43
CA ALA A 595 16.69 -11.96 -28.99
C ALA A 595 16.27 -13.34 -28.47
N THR A 596 15.42 -14.06 -29.24
CA THR A 596 15.03 -15.45 -28.92
C THR A 596 16.22 -16.40 -28.91
N TRP A 597 17.09 -16.25 -29.90
CA TRP A 597 18.33 -17.04 -29.96
C TRP A 597 19.25 -16.72 -28.79
N MET A 598 19.47 -15.43 -28.46
CA MET A 598 20.27 -15.03 -27.30
C MET A 598 19.70 -15.59 -25.98
N ALA A 599 18.37 -15.57 -25.81
CA ALA A 599 17.73 -16.19 -24.64
C ALA A 599 18.08 -17.68 -24.51
N SER A 600 18.14 -18.39 -25.63
CA SER A 600 18.52 -19.81 -25.66
C SER A 600 19.99 -20.04 -25.31
N LEU A 601 20.90 -19.18 -25.82
CA LEU A 601 22.33 -19.24 -25.52
C LEU A 601 22.60 -18.97 -24.03
N GLU A 602 21.96 -17.94 -23.48
CA GLU A 602 22.06 -17.65 -22.05
C GLU A 602 21.54 -18.80 -21.19
N ARG A 603 20.48 -19.49 -21.61
CA ARG A 603 19.96 -20.66 -20.91
C ARG A 603 20.91 -21.85 -20.96
N ARG A 604 21.63 -22.07 -22.08
CA ARG A 604 22.65 -23.12 -22.21
C ARG A 604 23.86 -22.87 -21.30
N ARG A 605 24.11 -21.63 -20.91
CA ARG A 605 25.13 -21.25 -19.93
C ARG A 605 24.81 -21.67 -18.51
N LEU A 606 23.58 -22.05 -18.21
CA LEU A 606 23.29 -22.66 -16.92
C LEU A 606 24.28 -23.82 -16.75
N SER A 607 25.20 -23.64 -15.81
CA SER A 607 26.25 -24.61 -15.61
C SER A 607 25.63 -25.98 -15.40
N LYS A 608 26.16 -26.96 -16.10
CA LYS A 608 25.82 -28.36 -15.88
C LYS A 608 26.39 -28.74 -14.49
N THR A 609 25.77 -28.19 -13.45
CA THR A 609 26.12 -28.50 -12.08
C THR A 609 26.10 -30.00 -11.91
N MET A 610 27.14 -30.51 -11.36
CA MET A 610 27.27 -31.92 -11.08
C MET A 610 26.48 -32.34 -9.83
N LEU A 611 25.28 -31.75 -9.62
CA LEU A 611 24.40 -32.32 -8.59
C LEU A 611 24.02 -33.73 -8.99
N THR A 612 24.35 -34.67 -8.16
CA THR A 612 24.00 -36.09 -8.36
C THR A 612 23.32 -36.64 -7.10
N PRO A 613 22.43 -37.60 -7.25
CA PRO A 613 21.83 -38.29 -6.13
C PRO A 613 22.88 -38.84 -5.16
N GLY A 614 22.69 -38.66 -3.87
CA GLY A 614 23.57 -39.15 -2.83
C GLY A 614 24.81 -38.31 -2.49
N MET A 615 24.93 -37.10 -3.04
CA MET A 615 25.98 -36.17 -2.64
C MET A 615 25.92 -35.80 -1.16
N SER A 616 27.11 -35.65 -0.55
CA SER A 616 27.19 -35.19 0.83
C SER A 616 26.74 -33.75 1.00
N PRO A 617 26.27 -33.35 2.18
CA PRO A 617 25.87 -31.96 2.44
C PRO A 617 26.98 -30.94 2.19
N HIS A 618 28.24 -31.31 2.40
CA HIS A 618 29.40 -30.47 2.11
C HIS A 618 29.55 -30.24 0.60
N ALA A 619 29.50 -31.30 -0.20
CA ALA A 619 29.59 -31.20 -1.65
C ALA A 619 28.41 -30.40 -2.26
N LEU A 620 27.21 -30.55 -1.72
CA LEU A 620 26.03 -29.74 -2.12
C LEU A 620 26.27 -28.25 -1.86
N ARG A 621 26.78 -27.87 -0.67
CA ARG A 621 27.09 -26.47 -0.35
C ARG A 621 28.18 -25.91 -1.25
N ALA A 622 29.24 -26.68 -1.53
CA ALA A 622 30.34 -26.27 -2.41
C ALA A 622 29.78 -25.95 -3.84
N ASN A 623 28.91 -26.81 -4.38
CA ASN A 623 28.23 -26.57 -5.66
C ASN A 623 27.37 -25.30 -5.63
N VAL A 624 26.59 -25.08 -4.57
CA VAL A 624 25.78 -23.87 -4.44
C VAL A 624 26.65 -22.62 -4.44
N LEU A 625 27.70 -22.59 -3.65
CA LEU A 625 28.64 -21.45 -3.59
C LEU A 625 29.32 -21.18 -4.93
N GLN A 626 29.68 -22.23 -5.65
CA GLN A 626 30.39 -22.11 -6.94
C GLN A 626 29.49 -21.61 -8.06
N TYR A 627 28.22 -22.08 -8.14
CA TYR A 627 27.41 -21.91 -9.34
C TYR A 627 26.20 -21.01 -9.18
N SER A 628 25.77 -20.67 -7.96
CA SER A 628 24.51 -19.94 -7.75
C SER A 628 24.49 -18.57 -8.41
N ALA A 629 25.57 -17.80 -8.29
CA ALA A 629 25.64 -16.45 -8.87
C ALA A 629 25.63 -16.50 -10.41
N GLY A 630 26.41 -17.41 -11.01
CA GLY A 630 26.45 -17.59 -12.45
C GLY A 630 25.12 -18.05 -13.04
N ASN A 631 24.48 -19.02 -12.36
CA ASN A 631 23.15 -19.48 -12.76
C ASN A 631 22.06 -18.40 -12.63
N ALA A 632 22.10 -17.61 -11.55
CA ALA A 632 21.17 -16.49 -11.37
C ALA A 632 21.35 -15.44 -12.48
N ALA A 633 22.60 -15.11 -12.82
CA ALA A 633 22.88 -14.18 -13.91
C ALA A 633 22.41 -14.73 -15.28
N ALA A 634 22.69 -16.00 -15.59
CA ALA A 634 22.26 -16.65 -16.82
C ALA A 634 20.73 -16.67 -16.96
N ARG A 635 20.00 -16.95 -15.88
CA ARG A 635 18.53 -16.90 -15.86
C ARG A 635 17.97 -15.51 -16.02
N THR A 636 18.60 -14.52 -15.36
CA THR A 636 18.19 -13.11 -15.52
C THR A 636 18.36 -12.66 -16.95
N MET A 637 19.51 -12.98 -17.58
CA MET A 637 19.77 -12.64 -18.98
C MET A 637 18.84 -13.39 -19.93
N SER A 638 18.61 -14.69 -19.71
CA SER A 638 17.65 -15.44 -20.54
C SER A 638 16.22 -14.88 -20.42
N ALA A 639 15.78 -14.52 -19.24
CA ALA A 639 14.47 -13.89 -19.04
C ALA A 639 14.41 -12.51 -19.71
N LEU A 640 15.46 -11.71 -19.56
CA LEU A 640 15.55 -10.38 -20.19
C LEU A 640 15.46 -10.47 -21.72
N TRP A 641 16.23 -11.36 -22.34
CA TRP A 641 16.17 -11.58 -23.79
C TRP A 641 14.82 -12.12 -24.26
N SER A 642 14.19 -13.02 -23.49
CA SER A 642 12.85 -13.53 -23.81
C SER A 642 11.80 -12.41 -23.80
N GLU A 643 11.82 -11.54 -22.79
CA GLU A 643 10.87 -10.42 -22.71
C GLU A 643 11.19 -9.30 -23.73
N ILE A 644 12.46 -9.15 -24.15
CA ILE A 644 12.84 -8.30 -25.27
C ILE A 644 12.26 -8.85 -26.59
N ALA A 645 12.35 -10.15 -26.83
CA ALA A 645 11.75 -10.78 -28.00
C ALA A 645 10.23 -10.55 -28.02
N THR A 646 9.57 -10.74 -26.87
CA THR A 646 8.13 -10.47 -26.72
C THR A 646 7.79 -9.00 -27.03
N LEU A 647 8.57 -8.04 -26.53
CA LEU A 647 8.37 -6.62 -26.80
C LEU A 647 8.53 -6.29 -28.31
N LEU A 648 9.51 -6.89 -28.96
CA LEU A 648 9.79 -6.65 -30.39
C LEU A 648 8.70 -7.20 -31.31
N LEU A 649 8.04 -8.30 -30.90
CA LEU A 649 6.89 -8.89 -31.63
C LEU A 649 5.58 -8.15 -31.34
N ALA A 650 5.50 -7.41 -30.24
CA ALA A 650 4.31 -6.71 -29.84
C ALA A 650 4.10 -5.41 -30.64
N GLU A 651 2.86 -4.89 -30.63
CA GLU A 651 2.51 -3.62 -31.28
C GLU A 651 2.82 -2.38 -30.43
N HIS A 652 3.05 -2.55 -29.15
CA HIS A 652 3.28 -1.43 -28.24
C HIS A 652 4.75 -0.98 -28.18
N ASP A 653 4.96 0.29 -27.84
CA ASP A 653 6.28 0.93 -27.90
C ASP A 653 7.15 0.71 -26.66
N ARG A 654 6.55 0.36 -25.52
CA ARG A 654 7.27 0.24 -24.25
C ARG A 654 6.87 -1.02 -23.50
N SER A 655 7.88 -1.69 -22.94
CA SER A 655 7.69 -2.91 -22.16
C SER A 655 6.98 -2.64 -20.84
N GLY A 656 5.97 -3.47 -20.55
CA GLY A 656 5.37 -3.54 -19.21
C GLY A 656 6.15 -4.41 -18.22
N ARG A 657 7.14 -5.18 -18.71
CA ARG A 657 7.84 -6.21 -17.92
C ARG A 657 9.33 -5.93 -17.72
N ILE A 658 9.88 -4.95 -18.47
CA ILE A 658 11.28 -4.54 -18.37
C ILE A 658 11.34 -3.06 -18.04
N LYS A 659 12.05 -2.71 -16.98
CA LYS A 659 12.31 -1.31 -16.60
C LYS A 659 13.76 -1.09 -16.22
N VAL A 660 14.27 0.09 -16.53
CA VAL A 660 15.57 0.59 -16.09
C VAL A 660 15.33 1.47 -14.87
N THR A 661 16.05 1.23 -13.79
CA THR A 661 16.01 2.03 -12.56
C THR A 661 17.38 2.62 -12.28
N GLN A 662 17.39 3.81 -11.69
CA GLN A 662 18.60 4.46 -11.24
C GLN A 662 18.61 4.48 -9.72
N SER A 663 19.68 3.97 -9.10
CA SER A 663 19.84 4.13 -7.66
C SER A 663 20.23 5.56 -7.35
N SER A 664 19.60 6.18 -6.35
CA SER A 664 20.09 7.44 -5.80
C SER A 664 21.47 7.21 -5.19
N ALA A 665 22.44 8.06 -5.54
CA ALA A 665 23.74 8.07 -4.91
C ALA A 665 23.56 8.54 -3.45
N ASP A 666 23.58 7.63 -2.50
CA ASP A 666 23.47 7.95 -1.06
C ASP A 666 24.75 8.55 -0.49
N THR A 667 25.84 8.58 -1.24
CA THR A 667 27.14 9.18 -0.84
C THR A 667 27.87 9.72 -2.05
N ALA A 668 28.62 10.80 -1.87
CA ALA A 668 29.38 11.48 -2.92
C ALA A 668 30.37 10.61 -3.71
N ASP A 669 30.76 9.44 -3.19
CA ASP A 669 31.69 8.50 -3.81
C ASP A 669 31.02 7.36 -4.61
N ARG A 670 29.69 7.20 -4.55
CA ARG A 670 28.98 6.19 -5.36
C ARG A 670 28.38 6.85 -6.59
N LYS A 671 28.94 6.55 -7.77
CA LYS A 671 28.30 6.84 -9.05
C LYS A 671 26.93 6.21 -9.08
N ALA A 672 25.93 6.96 -9.56
CA ALA A 672 24.59 6.41 -9.79
C ALA A 672 24.69 5.13 -10.62
N THR A 673 24.11 4.05 -10.09
CA THR A 673 24.16 2.73 -10.76
C THR A 673 22.83 2.52 -11.46
N HIS A 674 22.86 2.22 -12.77
CA HIS A 674 21.68 1.84 -13.52
C HIS A 674 21.48 0.32 -13.40
N THR A 675 20.28 -0.08 -13.09
CA THR A 675 19.87 -1.48 -12.94
C THR A 675 18.71 -1.75 -13.89
N VAL A 676 18.79 -2.83 -14.68
CA VAL A 676 17.64 -3.36 -15.42
C VAL A 676 16.92 -4.38 -14.56
N GLU A 677 15.61 -4.23 -14.45
CA GLU A 677 14.72 -5.17 -13.79
C GLU A 677 13.79 -5.79 -14.84
N VAL A 678 13.67 -7.11 -14.82
CA VAL A 678 12.74 -7.88 -15.65
C VAL A 678 11.83 -8.71 -14.77
N THR A 679 10.52 -8.63 -15.04
CA THR A 679 9.50 -9.48 -14.40
C THR A 679 8.96 -10.43 -15.46
N PRO A 680 9.41 -11.70 -15.47
CA PRO A 680 8.94 -12.69 -16.45
C PRO A 680 7.44 -12.95 -16.24
N PHE A 681 6.74 -13.14 -17.34
CA PHE A 681 5.35 -13.55 -17.34
C PHE A 681 5.24 -14.95 -17.94
N SER A 682 4.64 -15.88 -17.20
CA SER A 682 4.46 -17.26 -17.63
C SER A 682 3.00 -17.65 -17.48
N PRO A 683 2.24 -17.76 -18.57
CA PRO A 683 0.87 -18.24 -18.54
C PRO A 683 0.81 -19.69 -18.03
N VAL A 684 -0.38 -20.22 -17.89
CA VAL A 684 -0.58 -21.67 -17.64
C VAL A 684 0.21 -22.47 -18.68
N HIS A 685 1.02 -23.41 -18.21
CA HIS A 685 1.94 -24.14 -19.09
C HIS A 685 1.18 -25.05 -20.06
N ASP A 686 1.63 -25.09 -21.33
CA ASP A 686 1.00 -25.85 -22.44
C ASP A 686 0.70 -27.32 -22.13
N SER A 687 1.46 -27.96 -21.26
CA SER A 687 1.21 -29.33 -20.85
C SER A 687 -0.11 -29.55 -20.10
N TRP A 688 -0.78 -28.45 -19.71
CA TRP A 688 -2.11 -28.45 -19.11
C TRP A 688 -3.22 -28.14 -20.12
N SER A 689 -2.89 -28.02 -21.41
CA SER A 689 -3.86 -27.67 -22.47
C SER A 689 -5.04 -28.65 -22.50
N ALA A 690 -6.18 -28.21 -21.99
CA ALA A 690 -7.46 -28.90 -22.01
C ALA A 690 -8.59 -27.88 -21.83
N PRO A 691 -9.86 -28.18 -22.23
CA PRO A 691 -10.99 -27.34 -21.90
C PRO A 691 -11.01 -26.98 -20.42
N ALA A 692 -11.16 -25.70 -20.11
CA ALA A 692 -11.09 -25.18 -18.76
C ALA A 692 -12.45 -24.63 -18.28
N LEU A 693 -12.83 -24.99 -17.06
CA LEU A 693 -13.96 -24.39 -16.37
C LEU A 693 -13.44 -23.52 -15.22
N LEU A 694 -13.73 -22.25 -15.28
CA LEU A 694 -13.30 -21.26 -14.28
C LEU A 694 -14.48 -20.92 -13.37
N LEU A 695 -14.30 -21.08 -12.06
CA LEU A 695 -15.31 -20.82 -11.04
C LEU A 695 -14.83 -19.69 -10.15
N ASP A 696 -15.36 -18.47 -10.29
CA ASP A 696 -14.92 -17.35 -9.46
C ASP A 696 -16.10 -16.48 -9.00
N ALA A 697 -16.01 -15.96 -7.79
CA ALA A 697 -17.02 -15.04 -7.24
C ALA A 697 -16.70 -13.57 -7.59
N THR A 698 -15.45 -13.29 -7.81
CA THR A 698 -14.92 -11.96 -8.13
C THR A 698 -13.85 -12.09 -9.20
N PRO A 699 -14.22 -12.53 -10.43
CA PRO A 699 -13.23 -12.76 -11.48
C PRO A 699 -12.58 -11.45 -11.91
N PRO A 700 -11.30 -11.47 -12.31
CA PRO A 700 -10.70 -10.37 -13.02
C PRO A 700 -11.31 -10.24 -14.42
N SER A 701 -10.94 -9.18 -15.15
CA SER A 701 -11.37 -9.03 -16.53
C SER A 701 -10.92 -10.21 -17.40
N THR A 702 -11.68 -10.47 -18.48
CA THR A 702 -11.35 -11.50 -19.46
C THR A 702 -9.96 -11.31 -20.09
N ASP A 703 -9.48 -10.06 -20.16
CA ASP A 703 -8.13 -9.76 -20.65
C ASP A 703 -7.05 -10.31 -19.72
N ILE A 704 -7.22 -10.18 -18.40
CA ILE A 704 -6.30 -10.76 -17.41
C ILE A 704 -6.35 -12.29 -17.44
N LEU A 705 -7.56 -12.85 -17.54
CA LEU A 705 -7.73 -14.30 -17.63
C LEU A 705 -7.15 -14.85 -18.94
N GLY A 706 -7.37 -14.15 -20.07
CA GLY A 706 -6.82 -14.53 -21.37
C GLY A 706 -5.28 -14.47 -21.39
N ALA A 707 -4.69 -13.44 -20.76
CA ALA A 707 -3.23 -13.39 -20.61
C ALA A 707 -2.69 -14.57 -19.76
N ALA A 708 -3.39 -14.94 -18.68
CA ALA A 708 -3.00 -16.07 -17.84
C ALA A 708 -3.24 -17.43 -18.48
N LEU A 709 -4.21 -17.53 -19.39
CA LEU A 709 -4.59 -18.70 -20.17
C LEU A 709 -4.26 -18.49 -21.66
N ASP A 710 -2.99 -18.19 -21.95
CA ASP A 710 -2.55 -18.00 -23.33
C ASP A 710 -2.85 -19.26 -24.17
N GLY A 711 -3.45 -19.07 -25.34
CA GLY A 711 -3.95 -20.17 -26.19
C GLY A 711 -5.35 -20.70 -25.87
N TRP A 712 -5.99 -20.20 -24.80
CA TRP A 712 -7.40 -20.50 -24.51
C TRP A 712 -8.31 -19.35 -25.00
N ASN A 713 -9.50 -19.75 -25.45
CA ASN A 713 -10.58 -18.79 -25.71
C ASN A 713 -11.45 -18.65 -24.45
N VAL A 714 -11.19 -17.57 -23.70
CA VAL A 714 -11.88 -17.31 -22.43
C VAL A 714 -13.21 -16.60 -22.69
N ALA A 715 -14.31 -17.19 -22.27
CA ALA A 715 -15.63 -16.59 -22.38
C ALA A 715 -16.42 -16.75 -21.07
N THR A 716 -17.22 -15.76 -20.72
CA THR A 716 -18.15 -15.83 -19.59
C THR A 716 -19.36 -16.65 -20.01
N ALA A 717 -19.51 -17.83 -19.43
CA ALA A 717 -20.63 -18.74 -19.68
C ALA A 717 -21.88 -18.33 -18.89
N ALA A 718 -21.71 -17.84 -17.68
CA ALA A 718 -22.80 -17.29 -16.88
C ALA A 718 -22.29 -16.30 -15.80
N GLU A 719 -23.12 -15.30 -15.52
CA GLU A 719 -23.02 -14.45 -14.34
C GLU A 719 -24.20 -14.77 -13.41
N VAL A 720 -23.92 -15.37 -12.25
CA VAL A 720 -24.94 -15.89 -11.36
C VAL A 720 -24.97 -15.12 -10.05
N SER A 721 -26.10 -14.52 -9.77
CA SER A 721 -26.40 -13.86 -8.50
C SER A 721 -27.73 -14.35 -7.95
N ALA A 722 -27.94 -14.25 -6.65
CA ALA A 722 -29.21 -14.59 -6.04
C ALA A 722 -29.64 -13.52 -5.04
N ARG A 723 -30.93 -13.57 -4.67
CA ARG A 723 -31.48 -12.71 -3.63
C ARG A 723 -30.96 -13.14 -2.27
N TRP A 724 -30.56 -12.17 -1.47
CA TRP A 724 -30.17 -12.44 -0.09
C TRP A 724 -31.39 -12.80 0.74
N SER A 725 -31.18 -13.59 1.78
CA SER A 725 -32.22 -13.95 2.74
C SER A 725 -32.79 -12.69 3.42
N ALA A 726 -34.10 -12.68 3.63
CA ALA A 726 -34.76 -11.62 4.39
C ALA A 726 -34.29 -11.49 5.85
N HIS A 727 -33.58 -12.49 6.34
CA HIS A 727 -32.97 -12.47 7.67
C HIS A 727 -31.68 -11.62 7.75
N VAL A 728 -31.15 -11.12 6.61
CA VAL A 728 -29.93 -10.31 6.58
C VAL A 728 -30.28 -8.85 6.49
N HIS A 729 -29.94 -8.09 7.50
CA HIS A 729 -30.05 -6.63 7.46
C HIS A 729 -28.67 -6.02 7.22
N VAL A 730 -28.58 -5.10 6.27
CA VAL A 730 -27.33 -4.47 5.86
C VAL A 730 -27.37 -2.98 6.20
N ARG A 731 -26.37 -2.56 6.98
CA ARG A 731 -26.11 -1.14 7.27
C ARG A 731 -24.76 -0.77 6.66
N GLN A 732 -24.68 0.40 6.06
CA GLN A 732 -23.41 0.96 5.64
C GLN A 732 -23.15 2.28 6.36
N THR A 733 -21.99 2.37 7.03
CA THR A 733 -21.54 3.57 7.73
C THR A 733 -20.48 4.27 6.89
N ILE A 734 -20.79 5.48 6.43
CA ILE A 734 -19.93 6.31 5.57
C ILE A 734 -19.20 7.40 6.36
N ASN A 735 -18.16 7.99 5.77
CA ASN A 735 -17.34 9.06 6.35
C ASN A 735 -16.58 8.69 7.64
N ALA A 736 -16.42 7.40 7.92
CA ALA A 736 -15.68 6.93 9.06
C ALA A 736 -14.15 7.04 8.84
N PRO A 737 -13.36 7.37 9.89
CA PRO A 737 -11.90 7.52 9.77
C PRO A 737 -11.19 6.16 9.80
N VAL A 738 -11.51 5.28 8.85
CA VAL A 738 -11.06 3.88 8.81
C VAL A 738 -9.88 3.63 7.89
N SER A 739 -9.29 4.65 7.26
CA SER A 739 -8.07 4.45 6.48
C SER A 739 -6.87 4.18 7.40
N ARG A 740 -5.86 3.42 6.90
CA ARG A 740 -4.63 3.15 7.68
C ARG A 740 -3.95 4.42 8.16
N GLY A 741 -3.97 5.49 7.34
CA GLY A 741 -3.44 6.80 7.71
C GLY A 741 -4.25 7.46 8.84
N ALA A 742 -5.58 7.50 8.72
CA ALA A 742 -6.47 8.06 9.75
C ALA A 742 -6.38 7.30 11.09
N LEU A 743 -6.11 5.99 11.03
CA LEU A 743 -5.91 5.15 12.21
C LEU A 743 -4.47 5.20 12.75
N GLY A 744 -3.56 5.96 12.14
CA GLY A 744 -2.15 6.04 12.55
C GLY A 744 -1.39 4.72 12.41
N LEU A 745 -1.74 3.90 11.42
CA LEU A 745 -1.16 2.58 11.13
C LEU A 745 -0.28 2.57 9.87
N ALA A 746 0.03 3.74 9.29
CA ALA A 746 0.92 3.86 8.15
C ALA A 746 2.38 3.97 8.59
N GLU A 747 3.28 3.21 7.95
CA GLU A 747 4.70 3.05 8.33
C GLU A 747 5.52 4.36 8.36
N LYS A 748 5.10 5.40 7.65
CA LYS A 748 5.81 6.70 7.56
C LYS A 748 5.19 7.83 8.39
N SER A 749 4.21 7.55 9.24
CA SER A 749 3.61 8.54 10.09
C SER A 749 4.46 8.75 11.35
N SER A 750 5.45 9.63 11.27
CA SER A 750 6.18 10.14 12.45
C SER A 750 5.30 10.94 13.42
N ALA A 751 4.09 11.27 12.99
CA ALA A 751 3.02 11.82 13.82
C ALA A 751 1.95 10.74 14.01
N VAL A 752 2.25 9.71 14.81
CA VAL A 752 1.20 9.01 15.56
C VAL A 752 0.66 10.02 16.57
N GLY A 753 0.06 11.09 16.05
CA GLY A 753 -0.58 12.09 16.86
C GLY A 753 -1.73 11.46 17.64
N SER A 754 -2.16 12.15 18.66
CA SER A 754 -3.36 11.82 19.45
C SER A 754 -4.55 11.39 18.59
N VAL A 755 -4.73 12.00 17.40
CA VAL A 755 -5.84 11.72 16.47
C VAL A 755 -5.90 10.25 16.00
N GLY A 756 -4.77 9.64 15.63
CA GLY A 756 -4.77 8.24 15.17
C GLY A 756 -5.11 7.26 16.30
N ARG A 757 -4.63 7.54 17.51
CA ARG A 757 -4.98 6.76 18.73
C ARG A 757 -6.45 6.94 19.08
N ASP A 758 -6.97 8.16 19.02
CA ASP A 758 -8.37 8.45 19.30
C ASP A 758 -9.29 7.76 18.30
N ASN A 759 -8.95 7.77 17.02
CA ASN A 759 -9.72 7.06 15.99
C ASN A 759 -9.74 5.55 16.23
N ARG A 760 -8.59 4.93 16.59
CA ARG A 760 -8.57 3.51 16.96
C ARG A 760 -9.44 3.22 18.18
N ARG A 761 -9.42 4.10 19.17
CA ARG A 761 -10.28 3.99 20.36
C ARG A 761 -11.77 4.07 20.00
N TYR A 762 -12.16 4.96 19.08
CA TYR A 762 -13.54 5.03 18.61
C TYR A 762 -13.94 3.76 17.82
N ILE A 763 -13.04 3.22 17.02
CA ILE A 763 -13.29 1.95 16.32
C ILE A 763 -13.42 0.79 17.31
N LEU A 764 -12.58 0.72 18.32
CA LEU A 764 -12.68 -0.29 19.37
C LEU A 764 -14.02 -0.21 20.11
N ARG A 765 -14.50 0.99 20.42
CA ARG A 765 -15.81 1.20 21.03
C ARG A 765 -16.94 0.69 20.13
N LEU A 766 -16.88 0.98 18.84
CA LEU A 766 -17.83 0.42 17.88
C LEU A 766 -17.81 -1.11 17.89
N ILE A 767 -16.60 -1.72 17.86
CA ILE A 767 -16.45 -3.18 17.90
C ILE A 767 -17.06 -3.75 19.17
N ARG A 768 -16.73 -3.21 20.35
CA ARG A 768 -17.24 -3.67 21.64
C ARG A 768 -18.76 -3.57 21.71
N ARG A 769 -19.34 -2.46 21.29
CA ARG A 769 -20.77 -2.26 21.24
C ARG A 769 -21.46 -3.27 20.33
N ARG A 770 -20.92 -3.54 19.14
CA ARG A 770 -21.47 -4.51 18.21
C ARG A 770 -21.31 -5.94 18.68
N ALA A 771 -20.18 -6.25 19.30
CA ALA A 771 -19.94 -7.55 19.92
C ALA A 771 -20.96 -7.82 21.06
N ALA A 772 -21.19 -6.84 21.92
CA ALA A 772 -22.20 -6.94 23.00
C ALA A 772 -23.61 -7.19 22.46
N SER A 773 -23.98 -6.57 21.31
CA SER A 773 -25.28 -6.82 20.67
C SER A 773 -25.46 -8.22 20.09
N CYS A 774 -24.38 -8.98 19.93
CA CYS A 774 -24.41 -10.36 19.46
C CYS A 774 -24.51 -11.41 20.56
N LEU A 775 -24.29 -11.05 21.82
CA LEU A 775 -24.29 -12.01 22.93
C LEU A 775 -25.64 -12.74 23.07
N PRO A 776 -25.64 -14.05 23.34
CA PRO A 776 -24.48 -14.92 23.61
C PRO A 776 -23.76 -15.44 22.37
N ASP A 777 -24.23 -15.09 21.16
CA ASP A 777 -23.65 -15.53 19.90
C ASP A 777 -22.36 -14.77 19.57
N LYS A 778 -21.62 -15.24 18.54
CA LYS A 778 -20.38 -14.63 18.07
C LYS A 778 -20.63 -13.56 17.02
N MET A 779 -19.69 -12.63 16.94
CA MET A 779 -19.59 -11.60 15.90
C MET A 779 -18.36 -11.84 15.02
N GLY A 780 -18.52 -11.78 13.70
CA GLY A 780 -17.41 -11.71 12.77
C GLY A 780 -16.87 -10.28 12.64
N LEU A 781 -15.55 -10.11 12.59
CA LEU A 781 -14.89 -8.83 12.36
C LEU A 781 -13.89 -8.97 11.22
N VAL A 782 -14.11 -8.24 10.12
CA VAL A 782 -13.12 -8.14 9.03
C VAL A 782 -12.44 -6.77 9.08
N ALA A 783 -11.12 -6.75 9.20
CA ALA A 783 -10.35 -5.51 9.28
C ALA A 783 -8.92 -5.68 8.73
N TYR A 784 -8.14 -4.61 8.72
CA TYR A 784 -6.71 -4.67 8.38
C TYR A 784 -5.93 -5.49 9.40
N LYS A 785 -4.94 -6.25 8.95
CA LYS A 785 -4.03 -6.98 9.84
C LYS A 785 -3.42 -6.05 10.91
N SER A 786 -2.90 -4.90 10.49
CA SER A 786 -2.31 -3.91 11.41
C SER A 786 -3.30 -3.32 12.43
N LEU A 787 -4.60 -3.24 12.10
CA LEU A 787 -5.61 -2.81 13.06
C LEU A 787 -5.90 -3.91 14.07
N LEU A 788 -6.06 -5.16 13.62
CA LEU A 788 -6.29 -6.31 14.49
C LEU A 788 -5.10 -6.52 15.45
N GLU A 789 -3.88 -6.38 14.96
CA GLU A 789 -2.66 -6.43 15.80
C GLU A 789 -2.61 -5.30 16.83
N ALA A 790 -2.99 -4.07 16.42
CA ALA A 790 -3.04 -2.92 17.32
C ALA A 790 -4.13 -3.01 18.40
N LEU A 791 -5.16 -3.82 18.17
CA LEU A 791 -6.27 -4.07 19.12
C LEU A 791 -6.17 -5.45 19.79
N ALA A 792 -5.06 -6.19 19.56
CA ALA A 792 -4.88 -7.52 20.15
C ALA A 792 -4.93 -7.43 21.68
N GLY A 793 -5.73 -8.30 22.30
CA GLY A 793 -5.96 -8.29 23.75
C GLY A 793 -7.04 -7.32 24.23
N GLU A 794 -7.57 -6.45 23.37
CA GLU A 794 -8.68 -5.53 23.70
C GLU A 794 -10.01 -5.93 23.05
N LEU A 795 -9.98 -6.90 22.14
CA LEU A 795 -11.19 -7.41 21.46
C LEU A 795 -11.98 -8.31 22.41
N PRO A 796 -13.34 -8.21 22.43
CA PRO A 796 -14.18 -9.12 23.19
C PRO A 796 -14.04 -10.59 22.75
N ASP A 797 -14.23 -11.54 23.69
CA ASP A 797 -14.06 -12.97 23.45
C ASP A 797 -15.04 -13.56 22.41
N ASN A 798 -16.18 -12.93 22.22
CA ASN A 798 -17.16 -13.34 21.21
C ASN A 798 -16.87 -12.80 19.80
N VAL A 799 -15.74 -12.09 19.59
CA VAL A 799 -15.32 -11.59 18.28
C VAL A 799 -14.44 -12.62 17.57
N ILE A 800 -14.77 -12.91 16.31
CA ILE A 800 -13.95 -13.73 15.40
C ILE A 800 -13.24 -12.79 14.44
N PRO A 801 -11.93 -12.49 14.62
CA PRO A 801 -11.19 -11.61 13.73
C PRO A 801 -10.82 -12.31 12.42
N MET A 802 -10.95 -11.59 11.32
CA MET A 802 -10.58 -11.99 9.97
C MET A 802 -9.84 -10.83 9.29
N VAL A 803 -8.81 -11.17 8.51
CA VAL A 803 -7.98 -10.17 7.85
C VAL A 803 -8.45 -9.94 6.41
N HIS A 804 -8.62 -8.68 6.01
CA HIS A 804 -8.85 -8.33 4.60
C HIS A 804 -7.82 -9.01 3.68
N GLY A 805 -8.29 -9.59 2.57
CA GLY A 805 -7.45 -10.30 1.60
C GLY A 805 -7.08 -11.75 2.00
N ALA A 806 -7.32 -12.16 3.24
CA ALA A 806 -7.12 -13.53 3.72
C ALA A 806 -8.43 -14.23 4.11
N VAL A 807 -9.56 -13.67 3.71
CA VAL A 807 -10.90 -14.22 4.03
C VAL A 807 -11.33 -15.37 3.11
N ALA A 808 -10.70 -15.54 1.95
CA ALA A 808 -11.10 -16.54 0.96
C ALA A 808 -11.11 -17.97 1.57
N GLY A 809 -12.20 -18.70 1.33
CA GLY A 809 -12.39 -20.06 1.84
C GLY A 809 -12.57 -20.19 3.36
N LEU A 810 -12.68 -19.10 4.15
CA LEU A 810 -12.97 -19.20 5.58
C LEU A 810 -14.47 -19.46 5.81
N ASN A 811 -14.78 -20.44 6.64
CA ASN A 811 -16.16 -20.80 7.02
C ASN A 811 -16.50 -20.41 8.47
N VAL A 812 -15.62 -19.69 9.15
CA VAL A 812 -15.71 -19.39 10.58
C VAL A 812 -16.84 -18.42 10.94
N ALA A 813 -17.32 -17.63 9.97
CA ALA A 813 -18.38 -16.65 10.18
C ALA A 813 -19.75 -17.08 9.64
N LYS A 814 -19.93 -18.36 9.27
CA LYS A 814 -21.20 -18.84 8.71
C LYS A 814 -22.40 -18.77 9.70
N ASP A 815 -22.12 -18.85 11.00
CA ASP A 815 -23.15 -18.94 12.05
C ASP A 815 -23.13 -17.76 13.04
N VAL A 816 -22.40 -16.65 12.70
CA VAL A 816 -22.34 -15.46 13.57
C VAL A 816 -23.66 -14.70 13.56
N ALA A 817 -24.00 -14.01 14.65
CA ALA A 817 -25.18 -13.15 14.73
C ALA A 817 -24.99 -11.83 13.97
N GLY A 818 -23.75 -11.41 13.75
CA GLY A 818 -23.43 -10.21 13.01
C GLY A 818 -22.05 -10.24 12.38
N LEU A 819 -21.85 -9.47 11.32
CA LEU A 819 -20.55 -9.26 10.68
C LEU A 819 -20.27 -7.76 10.57
N LEU A 820 -19.15 -7.33 11.13
CA LEU A 820 -18.62 -5.98 11.02
C LEU A 820 -17.43 -5.98 10.06
N VAL A 821 -17.51 -5.17 8.99
CA VAL A 821 -16.45 -5.01 8.00
C VAL A 821 -15.91 -3.59 8.11
N ILE A 822 -14.67 -3.42 8.54
CA ILE A 822 -14.04 -2.11 8.79
C ILE A 822 -13.02 -1.79 7.71
N GLY A 823 -13.25 -0.71 6.98
CA GLY A 823 -12.38 -0.25 5.92
C GLY A 823 -12.43 -1.11 4.67
N ARG A 824 -11.40 -0.99 3.84
CA ARG A 824 -11.26 -1.70 2.56
C ARG A 824 -9.79 -1.93 2.25
N GLN A 825 -9.47 -2.87 1.40
CA GLN A 825 -8.14 -2.94 0.82
C GLN A 825 -7.92 -1.74 -0.11
N TRP A 826 -6.73 -1.18 -0.02
CA TRP A 826 -6.26 -0.13 -0.90
C TRP A 826 -4.95 -0.58 -1.52
N ILE A 827 -4.95 -0.77 -2.84
CA ILE A 827 -3.73 -1.06 -3.58
C ILE A 827 -3.18 0.29 -4.06
N PRO A 828 -1.91 0.62 -3.79
CA PRO A 828 -1.31 1.85 -4.31
C PRO A 828 -1.38 1.91 -5.83
N VAL A 829 -1.64 3.10 -6.39
CA VAL A 829 -1.78 3.29 -7.84
C VAL A 829 -0.60 2.72 -8.61
N ALA A 830 0.63 3.07 -8.19
CA ALA A 830 1.85 2.56 -8.83
C ALA A 830 1.97 1.02 -8.80
N ALA A 831 1.44 0.36 -7.78
CA ALA A 831 1.46 -1.11 -7.69
C ALA A 831 0.46 -1.73 -8.68
N VAL A 832 -0.71 -1.13 -8.82
CA VAL A 832 -1.72 -1.57 -9.80
C VAL A 832 -1.23 -1.34 -11.24
N GLU A 833 -0.66 -0.17 -11.52
CA GLU A 833 -0.07 0.16 -12.82
C GLU A 833 1.06 -0.80 -13.20
N HIS A 834 1.94 -1.10 -12.25
CA HIS A 834 3.01 -2.06 -12.45
C HIS A 834 2.46 -3.46 -12.73
N GLN A 835 1.49 -3.92 -11.96
CA GLN A 835 0.87 -5.23 -12.14
C GLN A 835 0.10 -5.30 -13.48
N ALA A 836 -0.65 -4.27 -13.83
CA ALA A 836 -1.35 -4.15 -15.10
C ALA A 836 -0.37 -4.16 -16.28
N SER A 837 0.78 -3.49 -16.14
CA SER A 837 1.84 -3.51 -17.14
C SER A 837 2.38 -4.92 -17.36
N ILE A 838 2.56 -5.71 -16.30
CA ILE A 838 3.04 -7.10 -16.41
C ILE A 838 2.01 -7.97 -17.14
N PHE A 839 0.72 -7.89 -16.77
CA PHE A 839 -0.33 -8.68 -17.41
C PHE A 839 -0.51 -8.33 -18.88
N SER A 840 -0.56 -7.04 -19.20
CA SER A 840 -0.74 -6.58 -20.60
C SER A 840 0.52 -6.67 -21.45
N GLY A 841 1.70 -6.83 -20.85
CA GLY A 841 2.99 -6.72 -21.54
C GLY A 841 3.37 -5.30 -21.94
N ARG A 842 2.42 -4.36 -22.02
CA ARG A 842 2.63 -2.95 -22.35
C ARG A 842 2.79 -2.09 -21.08
N TRP A 843 3.55 -1.03 -21.21
CA TRP A 843 3.67 -0.06 -20.12
C TRP A 843 2.35 0.71 -19.94
N VAL A 844 1.85 0.68 -18.71
CA VAL A 844 0.71 1.48 -18.27
C VAL A 844 1.23 2.81 -17.74
N ALA A 845 0.80 3.91 -18.35
CA ALA A 845 1.26 5.24 -17.98
C ALA A 845 0.80 5.61 -16.55
N PRO A 846 1.71 6.12 -15.72
CA PRO A 846 1.36 6.55 -14.37
C PRO A 846 0.34 7.68 -14.36
N ILE A 847 -0.67 7.57 -13.49
CA ILE A 847 -1.67 8.64 -13.28
C ILE A 847 -1.39 9.48 -12.03
N GLY A 848 -0.28 9.21 -11.34
CA GLY A 848 0.12 9.88 -10.12
C GLY A 848 -0.14 9.05 -8.85
N HIS A 849 -0.39 9.71 -7.73
CA HIS A 849 -0.51 9.01 -6.44
C HIS A 849 -1.94 8.61 -6.08
N PHE A 850 -2.95 9.11 -6.81
CA PHE A 850 -4.36 8.92 -6.48
C PHE A 850 -5.15 8.43 -7.70
N TYR A 851 -6.08 7.53 -7.46
CA TYR A 851 -7.07 7.13 -8.45
C TYR A 851 -7.99 8.30 -8.80
N LYS A 852 -8.52 8.30 -10.01
CA LYS A 852 -9.60 9.24 -10.38
C LYS A 852 -10.85 8.90 -9.58
N SER A 853 -11.54 9.93 -9.09
CA SER A 853 -12.81 9.77 -8.40
C SER A 853 -13.96 9.93 -9.40
N GLU A 854 -14.87 8.98 -9.38
CA GLU A 854 -16.13 9.00 -10.15
C GLU A 854 -17.31 8.89 -9.20
N LYS A 855 -18.45 9.41 -9.61
CA LYS A 855 -19.70 9.24 -8.85
C LYS A 855 -20.11 7.78 -8.84
N ALA A 856 -20.47 7.29 -7.67
CA ALA A 856 -21.05 5.97 -7.46
C ALA A 856 -22.28 6.06 -6.57
N ILE A 857 -23.08 5.01 -6.55
CA ILE A 857 -24.33 4.98 -5.81
C ILE A 857 -24.38 3.76 -4.91
N ILE A 858 -24.65 4.02 -3.64
CA ILE A 858 -25.06 2.99 -2.69
C ILE A 858 -26.55 2.77 -2.86
N ARG A 859 -26.95 1.57 -3.28
CA ARG A 859 -28.35 1.20 -3.47
C ARG A 859 -29.00 0.91 -2.14
N LEU A 860 -30.15 1.53 -1.90
CA LEU A 860 -31.01 1.18 -0.76
C LEU A 860 -32.04 0.12 -1.17
N VAL A 861 -32.38 -0.75 -0.24
CA VAL A 861 -33.50 -1.70 -0.37
C VAL A 861 -34.81 -0.95 -0.54
N ALA A 862 -35.00 0.11 0.24
CA ALA A 862 -36.10 1.05 0.14
C ALA A 862 -35.57 2.48 0.35
N GLY A 863 -36.09 3.43 -0.42
CA GLY A 863 -35.71 4.84 -0.31
C GLY A 863 -34.80 5.34 -1.43
N THR A 864 -34.36 6.59 -1.30
CA THR A 864 -33.49 7.25 -2.29
C THR A 864 -32.07 6.77 -2.21
N PRO A 865 -31.43 6.38 -3.33
CA PRO A 865 -30.05 5.97 -3.35
C PRO A 865 -29.10 7.07 -2.82
N VAL A 866 -28.02 6.66 -2.16
CA VAL A 866 -27.04 7.60 -1.60
C VAL A 866 -25.84 7.70 -2.54
N GLU A 867 -25.49 8.91 -2.94
CA GLU A 867 -24.29 9.18 -3.74
C GLU A 867 -23.01 9.01 -2.89
N THR A 868 -22.00 8.40 -3.48
CA THR A 868 -20.66 8.28 -2.95
C THR A 868 -19.64 8.44 -4.08
N LEU A 869 -18.37 8.23 -3.78
CA LEU A 869 -17.30 8.28 -4.77
C LEU A 869 -16.66 6.89 -4.92
N ALA A 870 -16.46 6.46 -6.17
CA ALA A 870 -15.66 5.31 -6.53
C ALA A 870 -14.29 5.77 -7.00
N SER A 871 -13.26 5.06 -6.58
CA SER A 871 -11.91 5.20 -7.15
C SER A 871 -11.85 4.45 -8.47
N ARG A 872 -11.30 5.04 -9.52
CA ARG A 872 -11.18 4.43 -10.85
C ARG A 872 -9.79 4.65 -11.45
N HIS A 873 -9.37 3.71 -12.29
CA HIS A 873 -8.19 3.87 -13.11
C HIS A 873 -8.58 3.94 -14.60
N PRO A 874 -8.00 4.86 -15.42
CA PRO A 874 -8.37 4.98 -16.83
C PRO A 874 -7.97 3.77 -17.67
N ASP A 875 -6.91 3.05 -17.27
CA ASP A 875 -6.53 1.80 -17.91
C ASP A 875 -7.45 0.66 -17.40
N PRO A 876 -8.11 -0.10 -18.29
CA PRO A 876 -9.11 -1.09 -17.88
C PRO A 876 -8.52 -2.28 -17.12
N ILE A 877 -7.29 -2.69 -17.44
CA ILE A 877 -6.62 -3.80 -16.74
C ILE A 877 -6.22 -3.34 -15.34
N ALA A 878 -5.68 -2.13 -15.22
CA ALA A 878 -5.36 -1.54 -13.93
C ALA A 878 -6.63 -1.31 -13.09
N ASP A 879 -7.74 -0.86 -13.68
CA ASP A 879 -9.00 -0.71 -12.95
C ASP A 879 -9.57 -2.06 -12.50
N SER A 880 -9.47 -3.10 -13.32
CA SER A 880 -9.86 -4.46 -12.94
C SER A 880 -9.06 -4.97 -11.72
N LEU A 881 -7.74 -4.78 -11.71
CA LEU A 881 -6.89 -5.16 -10.58
C LEU A 881 -7.20 -4.34 -9.31
N ARG A 882 -7.43 -3.02 -9.48
CA ARG A 882 -7.89 -2.16 -8.39
C ARG A 882 -9.21 -2.66 -7.80
N TRP A 883 -10.18 -2.97 -8.70
CA TRP A 883 -11.50 -3.47 -8.33
C TRP A 883 -11.42 -4.78 -7.56
N LEU A 884 -10.59 -5.72 -8.00
CA LEU A 884 -10.36 -6.99 -7.30
C LEU A 884 -9.92 -6.79 -5.85
N GLY A 885 -9.01 -5.85 -5.63
CA GLY A 885 -8.53 -5.54 -4.28
C GLY A 885 -9.56 -4.80 -3.42
N CYS A 886 -10.31 -3.89 -3.99
CA CYS A 886 -11.22 -3.01 -3.27
C CYS A 886 -12.63 -3.60 -3.17
N GLU A 887 -13.42 -3.45 -4.23
CA GLU A 887 -14.82 -3.90 -4.26
C GLU A 887 -14.92 -5.42 -4.20
N GLY A 888 -14.08 -6.13 -4.96
CA GLY A 888 -13.98 -7.59 -4.95
C GLY A 888 -13.58 -8.12 -3.57
N GLY A 889 -12.61 -7.48 -2.93
CA GLY A 889 -12.21 -7.80 -1.56
C GLY A 889 -13.32 -7.62 -0.54
N LEU A 890 -14.15 -6.59 -0.68
CA LEU A 890 -15.34 -6.37 0.15
C LEU A 890 -16.43 -7.43 -0.11
N LEU A 891 -16.67 -7.78 -1.38
CA LEU A 891 -17.60 -8.86 -1.73
C LEU A 891 -17.17 -10.20 -1.12
N GLN A 892 -15.87 -10.50 -1.15
CA GLN A 892 -15.32 -11.70 -0.51
C GLN A 892 -15.52 -11.66 1.02
N ALA A 893 -15.35 -10.49 1.65
CA ALA A 893 -15.55 -10.31 3.08
C ALA A 893 -17.01 -10.50 3.48
N VAL A 894 -17.91 -9.83 2.79
CA VAL A 894 -19.36 -9.92 3.00
C VAL A 894 -19.88 -11.33 2.78
N GLY A 895 -19.36 -12.01 1.76
CA GLY A 895 -19.73 -13.39 1.46
C GLY A 895 -19.43 -14.40 2.57
N ARG A 896 -18.57 -14.06 3.55
CA ARG A 896 -18.32 -14.94 4.71
C ARG A 896 -19.54 -15.09 5.61
N LEU A 897 -20.47 -14.13 5.56
CA LEU A 897 -21.75 -14.20 6.23
C LEU A 897 -22.69 -15.24 5.63
N ARG A 898 -22.43 -15.72 4.40
CA ARG A 898 -23.34 -16.57 3.60
C ARG A 898 -24.75 -15.97 3.48
N PRO A 899 -24.90 -14.73 2.99
CA PRO A 899 -26.14 -13.96 3.10
C PRO A 899 -27.34 -14.62 2.41
N HIS A 900 -27.14 -15.44 1.38
CA HIS A 900 -28.21 -16.15 0.66
C HIS A 900 -28.84 -17.28 1.46
N ARG A 901 -28.11 -17.87 2.43
CA ARG A 901 -28.53 -19.12 3.14
C ARG A 901 -28.85 -18.87 4.62
N ARG A 902 -29.04 -17.64 5.02
CA ARG A 902 -29.37 -17.32 6.41
C ARG A 902 -30.80 -17.70 6.73
N THR A 903 -30.96 -18.45 7.81
CA THR A 903 -32.25 -18.88 8.37
C THR A 903 -32.58 -18.18 9.68
N LYS A 904 -31.61 -17.47 10.29
CA LYS A 904 -31.77 -16.67 11.51
C LYS A 904 -31.43 -15.22 11.25
N PRO A 905 -32.07 -14.29 11.94
CA PRO A 905 -31.72 -12.88 11.84
C PRO A 905 -30.23 -12.64 12.08
N CYS A 906 -29.61 -11.88 11.20
CA CYS A 906 -28.25 -11.43 11.36
C CYS A 906 -28.06 -10.05 10.73
N TRP A 907 -27.07 -9.32 11.19
CA TRP A 907 -26.74 -8.02 10.64
C TRP A 907 -25.36 -8.01 9.98
N LEU A 908 -25.25 -7.15 8.99
CA LEU A 908 -24.02 -6.81 8.32
C LEU A 908 -23.82 -5.31 8.42
N GLU A 909 -22.73 -4.85 9.03
CA GLU A 909 -22.33 -3.45 8.99
C GLU A 909 -21.04 -3.28 8.23
N ILE A 910 -21.07 -2.39 7.23
CA ILE A 910 -19.94 -2.06 6.37
C ILE A 910 -19.51 -0.62 6.70
N VAL A 911 -18.37 -0.47 7.35
CA VAL A 911 -17.81 0.84 7.70
C VAL A 911 -16.83 1.25 6.61
N SER A 912 -17.37 1.76 5.53
CA SER A 912 -16.63 2.16 4.32
C SER A 912 -17.53 3.00 3.40
N ASP A 913 -16.91 3.93 2.66
CA ASP A 913 -17.59 4.76 1.65
C ASP A 913 -17.79 4.03 0.31
N VAL A 914 -17.31 2.80 0.16
CA VAL A 914 -17.34 2.07 -1.12
C VAL A 914 -18.74 1.55 -1.41
N ALA A 915 -19.30 1.93 -2.57
CA ALA A 915 -20.47 1.26 -3.10
C ALA A 915 -20.10 -0.13 -3.59
N ILE A 916 -20.63 -1.18 -2.94
CA ILE A 916 -20.31 -2.56 -3.28
C ILE A 916 -21.28 -3.06 -4.35
N PRO A 917 -20.79 -3.50 -5.52
CA PRO A 917 -21.68 -3.99 -6.58
C PRO A 917 -22.54 -5.15 -6.11
N GLY A 918 -23.81 -5.14 -6.50
CA GLY A 918 -24.75 -6.22 -6.16
C GLY A 918 -25.26 -6.24 -4.73
N VAL A 919 -24.72 -5.43 -3.83
CA VAL A 919 -25.16 -5.31 -2.44
C VAL A 919 -26.15 -4.15 -2.32
N ALA A 920 -27.37 -4.45 -1.90
CA ALA A 920 -28.34 -3.45 -1.51
C ALA A 920 -28.34 -3.29 0.01
N VAL A 921 -28.26 -2.06 0.49
CA VAL A 921 -28.23 -1.77 1.92
C VAL A 921 -29.61 -1.34 2.41
N HIS A 922 -29.96 -1.65 3.65
CA HIS A 922 -31.22 -1.25 4.26
C HIS A 922 -31.11 0.17 4.81
N GLU A 923 -29.92 0.54 5.24
CA GLU A 923 -29.65 1.84 5.87
C GLU A 923 -28.25 2.33 5.54
N VAL A 924 -28.11 3.62 5.21
CA VAL A 924 -26.83 4.32 5.16
C VAL A 924 -26.80 5.32 6.30
N ALA A 925 -25.75 5.27 7.12
CA ALA A 925 -25.56 6.17 8.25
C ALA A 925 -24.23 6.94 8.13
N GLU A 926 -24.26 8.19 8.55
CA GLU A 926 -23.03 8.97 8.75
C GLU A 926 -22.25 8.45 9.97
N TRP A 927 -20.93 8.55 9.89
CA TRP A 927 -20.08 8.21 11.03
C TRP A 927 -20.32 9.15 12.20
N GLU A 928 -20.78 8.59 13.29
CA GLU A 928 -20.84 9.26 14.58
C GLU A 928 -19.74 8.72 15.50
N LYS A 929 -19.00 9.61 16.14
CA LYS A 929 -17.92 9.19 17.07
C LYS A 929 -18.54 8.50 18.28
N PRO A 930 -18.20 7.22 18.51
CA PRO A 930 -18.66 6.53 19.70
C PRO A 930 -18.16 7.23 20.99
N THR A 931 -19.04 7.34 21.94
CA THR A 931 -18.80 8.05 23.21
C THR A 931 -18.44 7.07 24.34
N ALA A 932 -18.17 7.58 25.53
CA ALA A 932 -18.01 6.75 26.72
C ALA A 932 -19.31 5.98 27.08
N SER A 933 -20.46 6.46 26.64
CA SER A 933 -21.73 5.74 26.80
C SER A 933 -21.76 4.42 26.02
N ASP A 934 -21.06 4.36 24.89
CA ASP A 934 -20.95 3.12 24.10
C ASP A 934 -20.09 2.07 24.84
N ASP A 935 -19.06 2.48 25.57
CA ASP A 935 -18.30 1.58 26.46
C ASP A 935 -19.19 1.03 27.58
N MET A 936 -19.99 1.91 28.24
CA MET A 936 -20.92 1.51 29.27
C MET A 936 -22.01 0.56 28.74
N LEU A 937 -22.54 0.83 27.56
CA LEU A 937 -23.52 -0.03 26.91
C LEU A 937 -22.92 -1.39 26.53
N ALA A 938 -21.66 -1.44 26.15
CA ALA A 938 -20.96 -2.69 25.84
C ALA A 938 -20.79 -3.56 27.10
N GLU A 939 -20.58 -2.95 28.25
CA GLU A 939 -20.55 -3.63 29.57
C GLU A 939 -21.98 -3.91 30.13
N GLY A 940 -23.01 -3.47 29.44
CA GLY A 940 -24.41 -3.72 29.80
C GLY A 940 -24.99 -2.79 30.84
N VAL A 941 -24.25 -1.79 31.33
CA VAL A 941 -24.69 -0.85 32.37
C VAL A 941 -24.38 0.58 31.96
N VAL A 942 -25.36 1.46 32.09
CA VAL A 942 -25.17 2.92 31.88
C VAL A 942 -25.51 3.63 33.21
N LEU A 943 -24.53 4.31 33.78
CA LEU A 943 -24.68 5.14 34.98
C LEU A 943 -24.92 6.59 34.58
N PHE A 944 -25.98 7.20 35.09
CA PHE A 944 -26.34 8.58 34.81
C PHE A 944 -25.59 9.64 35.66
N ASN A 945 -24.92 9.19 36.69
CA ASN A 945 -24.09 10.06 37.51
C ASN A 945 -22.66 10.08 36.94
N ARG A 946 -22.18 11.27 36.54
CA ARG A 946 -20.87 11.44 35.88
C ARG A 946 -19.68 10.95 36.71
N ARG A 947 -19.73 11.21 38.04
CA ARG A 947 -18.65 10.82 38.95
C ARG A 947 -18.62 9.30 39.15
N ASP A 948 -19.77 8.68 39.19
CA ASP A 948 -19.90 7.24 39.34
C ASP A 948 -19.50 6.54 38.05
N ALA A 949 -19.92 7.08 36.89
CA ALA A 949 -19.47 6.62 35.61
C ALA A 949 -17.94 6.77 35.40
N SER A 950 -17.37 7.90 35.84
CA SER A 950 -15.92 8.13 35.82
C SER A 950 -15.16 7.10 36.65
N LEU A 951 -15.66 6.79 37.86
CA LEU A 951 -15.04 5.82 38.77
C LEU A 951 -15.20 4.37 38.29
N ALA A 952 -16.38 4.02 37.79
CA ALA A 952 -16.68 2.64 37.34
C ALA A 952 -16.00 2.23 36.04
N PHE A 953 -15.81 3.19 35.14
CA PHE A 953 -15.31 2.93 33.76
C PHE A 953 -13.96 3.58 33.48
N ASP A 954 -13.27 4.10 34.48
CA ASP A 954 -11.97 4.80 34.38
C ASP A 954 -11.96 5.87 33.25
N ILE A 955 -13.05 6.62 33.15
CA ILE A 955 -13.21 7.70 32.16
C ILE A 955 -13.06 9.06 32.85
N SER A 956 -12.59 10.08 32.12
CA SER A 956 -12.48 11.43 32.68
C SER A 956 -13.85 11.97 33.08
N GLU A 957 -13.92 12.79 34.14
CA GLU A 957 -15.17 13.44 34.55
C GLU A 957 -15.83 14.26 33.42
N ARG A 958 -15.05 14.78 32.47
CA ARG A 958 -15.54 15.46 31.26
C ARG A 958 -16.26 14.51 30.32
N ALA A 959 -15.75 13.27 30.14
CA ALA A 959 -16.43 12.24 29.37
C ALA A 959 -17.70 11.76 30.07
N GLY A 960 -17.70 11.72 31.41
CA GLY A 960 -18.87 11.49 32.22
C GLY A 960 -19.99 12.55 32.07
N ASN A 961 -19.65 13.81 31.74
CA ASN A 961 -20.63 14.86 31.45
C ASN A 961 -21.44 14.59 30.16
N GLU A 962 -20.86 13.91 29.16
CA GLU A 962 -21.57 13.53 27.94
C GLU A 962 -22.69 12.52 28.23
N VAL A 963 -22.56 11.77 29.32
CA VAL A 963 -23.53 10.77 29.76
C VAL A 963 -24.66 11.40 30.56
N SER A 964 -24.36 12.42 31.41
CA SER A 964 -25.29 12.96 32.38
C SER A 964 -26.32 13.97 31.84
N GLU A 965 -26.05 14.58 30.71
CA GLU A 965 -26.88 15.69 30.17
C GLU A 965 -28.02 15.26 29.23
N GLY A 966 -28.81 14.28 29.61
CA GLY A 966 -30.09 14.02 28.95
C GLY A 966 -30.03 13.58 27.47
N ARG A 967 -28.87 13.58 26.84
CA ARG A 967 -28.69 13.12 25.44
C ARG A 967 -29.01 11.65 25.26
N LEU A 968 -28.78 10.82 26.28
CA LEU A 968 -29.16 9.40 26.28
C LEU A 968 -30.66 9.17 26.38
N VAL A 969 -31.43 10.14 26.93
CA VAL A 969 -32.87 10.03 27.10
C VAL A 969 -33.64 10.57 25.89
N SER A 970 -33.08 11.55 25.21
CA SER A 970 -33.72 12.24 24.06
C SER A 970 -33.33 11.69 22.70
N ASN A 971 -32.30 10.85 22.60
CA ASN A 971 -31.89 10.27 21.34
C ASN A 971 -32.33 8.79 21.24
N PRO A 972 -33.48 8.52 20.62
CA PRO A 972 -33.92 7.14 20.37
C PRO A 972 -32.90 6.33 19.55
N PHE A 973 -31.99 6.99 18.84
CA PHE A 973 -30.92 6.33 18.07
C PHE A 973 -29.94 5.52 18.92
N ILE A 974 -29.64 5.91 20.16
CA ILE A 974 -28.73 5.12 21.02
C ILE A 974 -29.43 3.82 21.44
N LEU A 975 -30.70 3.86 21.76
CA LEU A 975 -31.52 2.66 21.99
C LEU A 975 -31.83 1.92 20.68
N TYR A 976 -32.06 2.62 19.56
CA TYR A 976 -32.25 2.04 18.24
C TYR A 976 -31.02 1.36 17.68
N SER A 977 -29.83 1.80 17.99
CA SER A 977 -28.60 1.14 17.51
C SER A 977 -28.30 -0.18 18.22
N LEU A 978 -28.84 -0.37 19.44
CA LEU A 978 -28.95 -1.69 20.08
C LEU A 978 -30.21 -2.44 19.62
N LYS A 979 -31.26 -1.70 19.22
CA LYS A 979 -32.52 -2.23 18.68
C LYS A 979 -32.46 -2.58 17.20
N GLY A 980 -31.33 -2.41 16.50
CA GLY A 980 -31.24 -2.58 15.06
C GLY A 980 -31.75 -3.92 14.52
N PHE A 981 -32.02 -4.90 15.38
CA PHE A 981 -32.48 -6.24 14.98
C PHE A 981 -33.48 -6.92 15.91
N ASP A 982 -33.61 -6.46 17.15
CA ASP A 982 -34.64 -6.99 18.03
C ASP A 982 -35.29 -5.84 18.80
N THR A 983 -36.54 -5.57 18.48
CA THR A 983 -37.37 -4.55 19.13
C THR A 983 -37.67 -4.84 20.59
N ASN A 984 -37.17 -5.96 21.14
CA ASN A 984 -37.53 -6.49 22.43
C ASN A 984 -36.37 -6.71 23.40
N LEU A 985 -35.18 -6.14 23.20
CA LEU A 985 -34.17 -6.16 24.24
C LEU A 985 -34.65 -5.33 25.45
N PRO A 986 -34.95 -5.95 26.59
CA PRO A 986 -35.53 -5.25 27.73
C PRO A 986 -34.44 -4.45 28.43
N VAL A 987 -34.41 -3.15 28.15
CA VAL A 987 -33.61 -2.21 28.95
C VAL A 987 -34.35 -1.98 30.26
N ARG A 988 -33.73 -2.32 31.38
CA ARG A 988 -34.29 -2.09 32.71
C ARG A 988 -33.64 -0.88 33.39
N THR A 989 -34.40 -0.14 34.18
CA THR A 989 -33.88 0.94 34.99
C THR A 989 -33.64 0.42 36.42
N PHE A 990 -32.53 0.80 37.01
CA PHE A 990 -32.20 0.52 38.40
C PHE A 990 -31.84 1.80 39.15
N THR A 991 -31.97 1.75 40.44
CA THR A 991 -31.57 2.83 41.31
C THR A 991 -30.57 2.31 42.33
N TYR A 992 -29.57 3.10 42.63
CA TYR A 992 -28.52 2.74 43.59
C TYR A 992 -28.17 3.90 44.51
N LYS A 993 -27.65 3.58 45.69
CA LYS A 993 -27.09 4.55 46.62
C LYS A 993 -25.63 4.24 46.86
N LYS A 994 -24.82 5.27 46.98
CA LYS A 994 -23.45 5.10 47.48
C LYS A 994 -23.46 4.67 48.93
N ALA A 995 -22.44 3.90 49.35
CA ALA A 995 -22.25 3.57 50.74
C ALA A 995 -21.97 4.87 51.57
N GLY A 996 -22.70 5.08 52.61
CA GLY A 996 -22.56 6.21 53.55
C GLY A 996 -23.87 6.90 53.88
N PRO A 997 -23.99 7.51 55.09
CA PRO A 997 -25.19 8.19 55.51
C PRO A 997 -25.46 9.44 54.69
N GLY A 998 -26.72 9.72 54.35
CA GLY A 998 -27.15 10.94 53.67
C GLY A 998 -26.93 10.98 52.13
N GLN A 999 -26.49 9.89 51.50
CA GLN A 999 -26.24 9.85 50.07
C GLN A 999 -27.56 9.86 49.28
N LYS A 1000 -27.58 10.69 48.18
CA LYS A 1000 -28.70 10.74 47.25
C LYS A 1000 -28.79 9.44 46.44
N GLN A 1001 -30.01 9.08 46.12
CA GLN A 1001 -30.29 7.96 45.20
C GLN A 1001 -29.96 8.36 43.79
N ASN A 1002 -29.18 7.59 43.10
CA ASN A 1002 -28.83 7.72 41.70
C ASN A 1002 -29.55 6.66 40.86
N SER A 1003 -29.60 6.83 39.56
CA SER A 1003 -30.22 5.87 38.65
C SER A 1003 -29.31 5.49 37.49
N GLY A 1004 -29.56 4.37 36.92
CA GLY A 1004 -28.91 3.85 35.75
C GLY A 1004 -29.83 2.94 34.94
N ARG A 1005 -29.36 2.50 33.77
CA ARG A 1005 -30.04 1.50 32.92
C ARG A 1005 -29.10 0.32 32.66
N TYR A 1006 -29.66 -0.85 32.48
CA TYR A 1006 -28.90 -2.06 32.18
C TYR A 1006 -29.59 -2.92 31.12
N LEU A 1007 -28.79 -3.71 30.43
CA LEU A 1007 -29.23 -4.72 29.47
C LEU A 1007 -29.13 -6.10 30.11
N PRO A 1008 -30.25 -6.77 30.42
CA PRO A 1008 -30.23 -8.07 31.04
C PRO A 1008 -29.53 -9.16 30.23
N THR A 1009 -29.48 -9.01 28.91
CA THR A 1009 -28.81 -9.96 28.02
C THR A 1009 -27.28 -9.89 28.07
N VAL A 1010 -26.73 -8.75 28.47
CA VAL A 1010 -25.27 -8.57 28.65
C VAL A 1010 -24.86 -8.95 30.09
N LEU A 1011 -25.68 -8.68 31.06
CA LEU A 1011 -25.50 -9.10 32.45
C LEU A 1011 -26.16 -10.47 32.72
N ALA A 1012 -25.90 -11.45 31.86
CA ALA A 1012 -26.40 -12.79 32.04
C ALA A 1012 -25.71 -13.45 33.25
N GLY A 1013 -26.34 -13.35 34.40
CA GLY A 1013 -25.86 -13.94 35.63
C GLY A 1013 -26.58 -13.48 36.90
N GLY A 1014 -27.54 -12.59 36.79
CA GLY A 1014 -28.50 -12.33 37.87
C GLY A 1014 -27.99 -11.58 39.11
N GLU A 1015 -26.83 -10.96 39.03
CA GLU A 1015 -26.30 -10.09 40.11
C GLU A 1015 -26.05 -8.68 39.52
N ALA A 1016 -27.11 -7.85 39.51
CA ALA A 1016 -26.98 -6.41 39.33
C ALA A 1016 -26.95 -5.73 40.70
#